data_c61c629561a20c2cda849562a31cf5e6
#
_entry.id   c61c629561a20c2cda849562a31cf5e6
#
_cell.length_a   1.000
_cell.length_b   1.000
_cell.length_c   1.000
_cell.angle_alpha   90.00
_cell.angle_beta   90.00
_cell.angle_gamma   90.00
#
_symmetry.space_group_name_H-M   'P 1'
#
loop_
_entity.id
_entity.type
_entity.pdbx_description
1 polymer ?
#
loop_
_entity_poly.entity_id
_entity_poly.type
_entity_poly.pdbx_seq_one_letter_code
_entity_poly.pdbx_strand_id
1 'polypeptide(L)'
;MKNMKIGTVIGLCLLLSFFFGTSAKAESITSPDGQLKLNFSVNAQGEPVYELSYKGKEVIKPSKLGLELKNDPGLMNGFTLIDTKTATFDETWQPVWGEVKSIRNHYNEMAVTLNQKAQGRNLIICFRLYNDGLGFRYEFPQQKNLNYFVIKEEHSQFAMAGDHTAFWIPGDYDTQEYDYTESKLSEIRGLLQGAITPNASQTPFSPTGVQTSLQMKTADGLYINLHEAALIDYSCMHLNLDDQNLVFESWLTPDAKGDKGYMQTPCRSPWRTVIVSDDARDILASKLTLNLNEPCIYEDVSWIKPVKYIGVWWEMITGKGSWSYTDDVYSVKLGQTDYSKTKPNERHSANNDKVKRYIDFASEHGFDQVLVEGWNEGWEDWFGNSKDYVFDFVTPYPDFDVKMLNAYAKEKGVKLMMHHETSASVRNYERHLDKAYQFMIDNGYNAVKSGYVGNIIPRGEHHYGQWMNNHYLYAVEKAAEYKICVNAHEATRPTGLCRTYPNLIGNESARGTEYEAFAGNKPFHTTLLPFTRQIGGPMDYTPGIFDTKLSFLSGDHSFVRTTLAKQLALYVTMYSPLQMAADFPESYERHMDAFQFIKEVAVDWDDSKYLEAEPGDYITVARKAKGTDNWFVGGITDENPRTSAFTLDFLEPGKQYVATLYADGKDADFEKNPTSYQIKKGLVTNKNKMSVKLARSGGFAVSLIEATPADLKTIRKWK
;
A
#
# COMPACT_ATOMS: atom_id res chain seq x y z
N MET A 1 51.55 -92.18 4.73
CA MET A 1 50.93 -92.16 3.39
C MET A 1 49.50 -91.74 3.50
N LYS A 2 49.06 -90.87 2.63
CA LYS A 2 47.75 -90.40 2.28
C LYS A 2 47.16 -89.28 3.19
N ASN A 3 47.16 -88.08 2.61
CA ASN A 3 46.49 -86.83 2.95
C ASN A 3 44.98 -86.98 2.92
N MET A 4 44.30 -86.32 3.87
CA MET A 4 42.90 -85.96 3.73
C MET A 4 42.75 -84.50 4.12
N LYS A 5 42.32 -83.68 3.13
CA LYS A 5 42.00 -82.24 3.28
C LYS A 5 40.63 -82.09 3.90
N ILE A 6 40.56 -81.34 4.96
CA ILE A 6 39.32 -80.83 5.54
C ILE A 6 39.02 -79.46 4.94
N GLY A 7 37.89 -79.36 4.19
CA GLY A 7 37.41 -78.09 3.64
C GLY A 7 36.58 -77.35 4.66
N THR A 8 36.93 -76.10 4.94
CA THR A 8 36.22 -75.20 5.80
C THR A 8 35.15 -74.48 4.96
N VAL A 9 33.87 -74.69 5.27
CA VAL A 9 32.72 -73.91 4.71
C VAL A 9 32.54 -72.66 5.55
N ILE A 10 32.81 -71.48 4.97
CA ILE A 10 32.52 -70.18 5.58
C ILE A 10 31.08 -69.81 5.16
N GLY A 11 30.14 -69.86 6.08
CA GLY A 11 28.82 -69.34 5.91
C GLY A 11 28.77 -67.84 5.98
N LEU A 12 28.47 -67.19 4.84
CA LEU A 12 28.25 -65.75 4.75
C LEU A 12 26.84 -65.40 5.20
N CYS A 13 26.68 -64.92 6.45
CA CYS A 13 25.42 -64.30 6.91
C CYS A 13 25.26 -62.90 6.31
N LEU A 14 24.42 -62.78 5.28
CA LEU A 14 23.92 -61.47 4.81
C LEU A 14 22.94 -60.92 5.84
N LEU A 15 23.38 -59.93 6.62
CA LEU A 15 22.52 -59.03 7.41
C LEU A 15 21.85 -58.07 6.43
N LEU A 16 20.59 -58.37 6.05
CA LEU A 16 19.71 -57.39 5.42
C LEU A 16 19.26 -56.39 6.49
N SER A 17 19.92 -55.22 6.49
CA SER A 17 19.46 -54.03 7.23
C SER A 17 18.23 -53.51 6.51
N PHE A 18 17.03 -53.78 7.01
CA PHE A 18 15.81 -53.07 6.64
C PHE A 18 15.95 -51.66 7.17
N PHE A 19 16.33 -50.72 6.32
CA PHE A 19 16.01 -49.32 6.58
C PHE A 19 14.51 -49.15 6.47
N PHE A 20 13.83 -49.12 7.61
CA PHE A 20 12.51 -48.52 7.70
C PHE A 20 12.70 -47.02 7.46
N GLY A 21 12.64 -46.60 6.22
CA GLY A 21 12.43 -45.19 5.89
C GLY A 21 11.06 -44.83 6.46
N THR A 22 11.04 -44.03 7.53
CA THR A 22 9.81 -43.36 7.93
C THR A 22 9.46 -42.45 6.75
N SER A 23 8.45 -42.84 5.99
CA SER A 23 7.84 -41.98 4.97
C SER A 23 7.46 -40.69 5.68
N ALA A 24 8.05 -39.58 5.25
CA ALA A 24 7.66 -38.26 5.76
C ALA A 24 6.15 -38.12 5.51
N LYS A 25 5.39 -37.91 6.57
CA LYS A 25 3.95 -37.71 6.47
C LYS A 25 3.73 -36.39 5.76
N ALA A 26 3.31 -36.44 4.52
CA ALA A 26 2.96 -35.27 3.73
C ALA A 26 1.47 -34.94 3.95
N GLU A 27 1.18 -33.69 4.26
CA GLU A 27 -0.19 -33.16 4.37
C GLU A 27 -0.47 -32.28 3.15
N SER A 28 -1.71 -32.25 2.69
CA SER A 28 -2.10 -31.40 1.57
C SER A 28 -3.46 -30.75 1.77
N ILE A 29 -3.60 -29.55 1.19
CA ILE A 29 -4.84 -28.80 1.20
C ILE A 29 -5.03 -28.11 -0.14
N THR A 30 -6.28 -27.89 -0.56
CA THR A 30 -6.63 -27.16 -1.79
C THR A 30 -7.46 -25.92 -1.46
N SER A 31 -7.49 -24.96 -2.37
CA SER A 31 -8.47 -23.87 -2.34
C SER A 31 -9.89 -24.42 -2.48
N PRO A 32 -10.92 -23.63 -2.11
CA PRO A 32 -12.32 -24.07 -2.25
C PRO A 32 -12.71 -24.48 -3.67
N ASP A 33 -12.16 -23.86 -4.71
CA ASP A 33 -12.37 -24.20 -6.12
C ASP A 33 -11.42 -25.30 -6.64
N GLY A 34 -10.47 -25.75 -5.80
CA GLY A 34 -9.51 -26.81 -6.13
C GLY A 34 -8.38 -26.40 -7.08
N GLN A 35 -8.26 -25.12 -7.46
CA GLN A 35 -7.23 -24.69 -8.41
C GLN A 35 -5.86 -24.47 -7.77
N LEU A 36 -5.82 -24.02 -6.51
CA LEU A 36 -4.61 -23.95 -5.71
C LEU A 36 -4.45 -25.22 -4.87
N LYS A 37 -3.24 -25.74 -4.82
CA LYS A 37 -2.86 -26.87 -3.96
C LYS A 37 -1.57 -26.57 -3.24
N LEU A 38 -1.59 -26.74 -1.91
CA LEU A 38 -0.41 -26.69 -1.05
C LEU A 38 -0.12 -28.09 -0.53
N ASN A 39 1.14 -28.50 -0.61
CA ASN A 39 1.67 -29.67 0.10
C ASN A 39 2.61 -29.18 1.20
N PHE A 40 2.52 -29.83 2.37
CA PHE A 40 3.38 -29.56 3.52
C PHE A 40 4.03 -30.87 4.00
N SER A 41 5.28 -30.79 4.41
CA SER A 41 5.99 -31.93 4.98
C SER A 41 7.06 -31.46 5.98
N VAL A 42 7.53 -32.40 6.81
CA VAL A 42 8.75 -32.23 7.62
C VAL A 42 9.81 -33.16 7.04
N ASN A 43 10.94 -32.59 6.62
CA ASN A 43 12.00 -33.35 5.99
C ASN A 43 12.81 -34.21 7.01
N ALA A 44 13.84 -34.92 6.52
CA ALA A 44 14.65 -35.80 7.37
C ALA A 44 15.44 -35.10 8.47
N GLN A 45 15.71 -33.79 8.30
CA GLN A 45 16.35 -32.93 9.29
C GLN A 45 15.36 -32.34 10.29
N GLY A 46 14.07 -32.60 10.12
CA GLY A 46 13.02 -32.00 10.92
C GLY A 46 12.72 -30.54 10.55
N GLU A 47 13.04 -30.12 9.32
CA GLU A 47 12.71 -28.79 8.80
C GLU A 47 11.32 -28.81 8.19
N PRO A 48 10.44 -27.81 8.52
CA PRO A 48 9.15 -27.64 7.85
C PRO A 48 9.36 -27.16 6.42
N VAL A 49 8.65 -27.80 5.47
CA VAL A 49 8.75 -27.49 4.03
C VAL A 49 7.36 -27.43 3.42
N TYR A 50 7.09 -26.43 2.60
CA TYR A 50 5.85 -26.33 1.82
C TYR A 50 6.15 -26.11 0.34
N GLU A 51 5.18 -26.39 -0.49
CA GLU A 51 5.16 -26.09 -1.91
C GLU A 51 3.75 -25.69 -2.35
N LEU A 52 3.64 -24.87 -3.38
CA LEU A 52 2.36 -24.35 -3.89
C LEU A 52 2.26 -24.52 -5.41
N SER A 53 1.13 -25.02 -5.88
CA SER A 53 0.81 -25.08 -7.31
C SER A 53 -0.55 -24.44 -7.61
N TYR A 54 -0.70 -23.88 -8.81
CA TYR A 54 -1.92 -23.28 -9.34
C TYR A 54 -2.28 -23.91 -10.68
N LYS A 55 -3.48 -24.51 -10.80
CA LYS A 55 -3.93 -25.22 -12.01
C LYS A 55 -2.91 -26.26 -12.51
N GLY A 56 -2.21 -26.91 -11.56
CA GLY A 56 -1.17 -27.89 -11.85
C GLY A 56 0.19 -27.33 -12.24
N LYS A 57 0.35 -26.01 -12.34
CA LYS A 57 1.64 -25.35 -12.54
C LYS A 57 2.31 -25.05 -11.19
N GLU A 58 3.61 -25.26 -11.10
CA GLU A 58 4.40 -24.95 -9.91
C GLU A 58 4.53 -23.43 -9.74
N VAL A 59 4.16 -22.91 -8.55
CA VAL A 59 4.25 -21.50 -8.18
C VAL A 59 5.41 -21.28 -7.21
N ILE A 60 5.41 -22.05 -6.12
CA ILE A 60 6.47 -22.08 -5.11
C ILE A 60 6.99 -23.51 -5.06
N LYS A 61 8.28 -23.70 -5.34
CA LYS A 61 9.00 -24.97 -5.16
C LYS A 61 9.18 -25.28 -3.67
N PRO A 62 9.62 -26.48 -3.28
CA PRO A 62 9.86 -26.82 -1.89
C PRO A 62 10.66 -25.73 -1.17
N SER A 63 10.04 -25.09 -0.19
CA SER A 63 10.51 -23.91 0.53
C SER A 63 10.46 -24.16 2.02
N LYS A 64 11.54 -23.80 2.72
CA LYS A 64 11.67 -24.01 4.17
C LYS A 64 10.97 -22.89 4.94
N LEU A 65 10.54 -23.24 6.16
CA LEU A 65 9.94 -22.34 7.12
C LEU A 65 10.65 -22.46 8.47
N GLY A 66 10.79 -21.35 9.18
CA GLY A 66 11.37 -21.34 10.51
C GLY A 66 11.78 -19.96 10.99
N LEU A 67 12.31 -19.92 12.22
CA LEU A 67 12.78 -18.69 12.87
C LEU A 67 14.10 -18.94 13.60
N GLU A 68 15.04 -18.03 13.44
CA GLU A 68 16.23 -17.93 14.26
C GLU A 68 15.93 -17.12 15.52
N LEU A 69 16.30 -17.64 16.68
CA LEU A 69 16.10 -16.99 17.97
C LEU A 69 17.41 -16.49 18.57
N LYS A 70 17.36 -15.38 19.30
CA LYS A 70 18.51 -14.84 20.02
C LYS A 70 18.78 -15.66 21.27
N ASN A 71 20.01 -16.15 21.44
CA ASN A 71 20.48 -16.89 22.62
C ASN A 71 19.65 -18.14 22.97
N ASP A 72 18.98 -18.73 21.98
CA ASP A 72 18.16 -19.92 22.14
C ASP A 72 18.24 -20.76 20.85
N PRO A 73 18.13 -22.10 20.91
CA PRO A 73 18.02 -22.91 19.69
C PRO A 73 16.82 -22.45 18.85
N GLY A 74 17.06 -22.22 17.54
CA GLY A 74 16.05 -21.74 16.62
C GLY A 74 14.86 -22.69 16.45
N LEU A 75 13.79 -22.15 15.89
CA LEU A 75 12.60 -22.90 15.46
C LEU A 75 12.72 -23.24 13.96
N MET A 76 13.81 -23.88 13.57
CA MET A 76 14.13 -24.14 12.14
C MET A 76 14.14 -25.62 11.79
N ASN A 77 14.51 -26.51 12.72
CA ASN A 77 14.68 -27.94 12.50
C ASN A 77 14.41 -28.75 13.75
N GLY A 78 14.61 -30.09 13.67
CA GLY A 78 14.35 -30.98 14.78
C GLY A 78 12.88 -31.19 15.11
N PHE A 79 11.99 -30.81 14.22
CA PHE A 79 10.55 -30.94 14.38
C PHE A 79 10.03 -32.30 13.97
N THR A 80 8.95 -32.70 14.64
CA THR A 80 8.08 -33.82 14.25
C THR A 80 6.67 -33.27 14.13
N LEU A 81 5.98 -33.62 13.06
CA LEU A 81 4.55 -33.31 12.89
C LEU A 81 3.74 -34.20 13.84
N ILE A 82 3.03 -33.59 14.79
CA ILE A 82 2.28 -34.31 15.81
C ILE A 82 0.76 -34.22 15.66
N ASP A 83 0.24 -33.16 15.01
CA ASP A 83 -1.18 -32.97 14.75
C ASP A 83 -1.42 -32.13 13.49
N THR A 84 -2.51 -32.40 12.79
CA THR A 84 -2.99 -31.61 11.63
C THR A 84 -4.49 -31.41 11.76
N LYS A 85 -4.91 -30.15 11.77
CA LYS A 85 -6.32 -29.76 11.80
C LYS A 85 -6.69 -29.08 10.49
N THR A 86 -7.84 -29.41 9.94
CA THR A 86 -8.39 -28.76 8.75
C THR A 86 -9.75 -28.17 9.04
N ALA A 87 -10.07 -27.07 8.40
CA ALA A 87 -11.37 -26.40 8.48
C ALA A 87 -11.72 -25.73 7.16
N THR A 88 -12.97 -25.43 6.93
CA THR A 88 -13.47 -24.57 5.85
C THR A 88 -14.23 -23.42 6.47
N PHE A 89 -14.02 -22.22 5.96
CA PHE A 89 -14.70 -21.02 6.41
C PHE A 89 -15.32 -20.31 5.21
N ASP A 90 -16.55 -19.81 5.36
CA ASP A 90 -17.26 -19.06 4.32
C ASP A 90 -18.21 -18.06 4.96
N GLU A 91 -17.89 -16.78 4.81
CA GLU A 91 -18.75 -15.67 5.21
C GLU A 91 -18.72 -14.56 4.16
N THR A 92 -19.69 -13.67 4.21
CA THR A 92 -19.65 -12.41 3.45
C THR A 92 -19.78 -11.25 4.41
N TRP A 93 -18.86 -10.30 4.33
CA TRP A 93 -18.82 -9.12 5.17
C TRP A 93 -18.86 -7.84 4.34
N GLN A 94 -19.18 -6.72 4.97
CA GLN A 94 -19.26 -5.41 4.31
C GLN A 94 -18.18 -4.49 4.89
N PRO A 95 -17.33 -3.91 4.05
CA PRO A 95 -16.36 -2.90 4.50
C PRO A 95 -17.09 -1.60 4.87
N VAL A 96 -16.52 -0.84 5.80
CA VAL A 96 -17.01 0.50 6.16
C VAL A 96 -16.95 1.43 4.95
N TRP A 97 -15.88 1.33 4.20
CA TRP A 97 -15.64 1.94 2.90
C TRP A 97 -14.78 0.98 2.07
N GLY A 98 -14.81 1.09 0.74
CA GLY A 98 -14.03 0.16 -0.07
C GLY A 98 -14.29 0.27 -1.57
N GLU A 99 -13.72 -0.68 -2.27
CA GLU A 99 -13.85 -0.83 -3.72
C GLU A 99 -15.11 -1.61 -4.12
N VAL A 100 -15.74 -2.31 -3.17
CA VAL A 100 -16.91 -3.17 -3.37
C VAL A 100 -17.81 -3.13 -2.14
N LYS A 101 -19.10 -3.34 -2.34
CA LYS A 101 -20.10 -3.34 -1.27
C LYS A 101 -19.96 -4.51 -0.30
N SER A 102 -19.51 -5.67 -0.80
CA SER A 102 -19.40 -6.88 0.01
C SER A 102 -18.21 -7.73 -0.44
N ILE A 103 -17.56 -8.37 0.52
CA ILE A 103 -16.38 -9.21 0.32
C ILE A 103 -16.67 -10.59 0.88
N ARG A 104 -16.52 -11.63 0.05
CA ARG A 104 -16.58 -13.02 0.51
C ARG A 104 -15.24 -13.40 1.11
N ASN A 105 -15.27 -13.94 2.32
CA ASN A 105 -14.13 -14.53 3.00
C ASN A 105 -14.30 -16.05 3.02
N HIS A 106 -13.79 -16.71 1.97
CA HIS A 106 -13.96 -18.14 1.76
C HIS A 106 -12.62 -18.82 1.55
N TYR A 107 -12.25 -19.71 2.48
CA TYR A 107 -10.98 -20.42 2.46
C TYR A 107 -11.08 -21.81 3.06
N ASN A 108 -10.15 -22.67 2.70
CA ASN A 108 -9.81 -23.86 3.45
C ASN A 108 -8.57 -23.59 4.30
N GLU A 109 -8.59 -24.04 5.55
CA GLU A 109 -7.50 -23.87 6.52
C GLU A 109 -6.88 -25.22 6.88
N MET A 110 -5.55 -25.24 7.00
CA MET A 110 -4.78 -26.33 7.56
C MET A 110 -3.82 -25.78 8.61
N ALA A 111 -3.97 -26.21 9.85
CA ALA A 111 -3.06 -25.89 10.95
C ALA A 111 -2.25 -27.14 11.33
N VAL A 112 -0.93 -27.09 11.13
CA VAL A 112 -0.01 -28.17 11.46
C VAL A 112 0.70 -27.86 12.77
N THR A 113 0.65 -28.78 13.74
CA THR A 113 1.35 -28.67 15.02
C THR A 113 2.64 -29.46 14.97
N LEU A 114 3.74 -28.76 15.15
CA LEU A 114 5.10 -29.28 15.14
C LEU A 114 5.66 -29.31 16.55
N ASN A 115 6.27 -30.44 16.95
CA ASN A 115 6.95 -30.56 18.22
C ASN A 115 8.45 -30.67 18.03
N GLN A 116 9.19 -29.76 18.66
CA GLN A 116 10.65 -29.80 18.76
C GLN A 116 11.02 -30.53 20.05
N LYS A 117 11.14 -31.86 19.95
CA LYS A 117 11.25 -32.76 21.11
C LYS A 117 12.44 -32.43 22.02
N ALA A 118 13.59 -32.08 21.45
CA ALA A 118 14.79 -31.79 22.23
C ALA A 118 14.64 -30.57 23.15
N GLN A 119 13.84 -29.58 22.75
CA GLN A 119 13.53 -28.37 23.50
C GLN A 119 12.21 -28.46 24.26
N GLY A 120 11.39 -29.47 23.98
CA GLY A 120 10.08 -29.68 24.61
C GLY A 120 9.11 -28.56 24.33
N ARG A 121 9.06 -28.08 23.05
CA ARG A 121 8.22 -26.95 22.66
C ARG A 121 7.50 -27.21 21.34
N ASN A 122 6.39 -26.51 21.14
CA ASN A 122 5.54 -26.62 19.97
C ASN A 122 5.56 -25.31 19.16
N LEU A 123 5.43 -25.47 17.83
CA LEU A 123 5.15 -24.42 16.86
C LEU A 123 3.93 -24.86 16.04
N ILE A 124 3.01 -23.93 15.78
CA ILE A 124 1.92 -24.17 14.84
C ILE A 124 2.18 -23.34 13.60
N ILE A 125 1.98 -23.93 12.42
CA ILE A 125 1.96 -23.19 11.15
C ILE A 125 0.56 -23.32 10.59
N CYS A 126 -0.09 -22.16 10.39
CA CYS A 126 -1.44 -22.08 9.87
C CYS A 126 -1.40 -21.64 8.42
N PHE A 127 -2.03 -22.40 7.53
CA PHE A 127 -2.18 -22.13 6.09
C PHE A 127 -3.65 -21.88 5.78
N ARG A 128 -3.97 -20.80 5.06
CA ARG A 128 -5.30 -20.53 4.49
C ARG A 128 -5.20 -20.41 3.00
N LEU A 129 -5.91 -21.28 2.29
CA LEU A 129 -5.99 -21.24 0.83
C LEU A 129 -7.32 -20.64 0.41
N TYR A 130 -7.25 -19.52 -0.26
CA TYR A 130 -8.32 -18.84 -0.98
C TYR A 130 -8.28 -19.23 -2.46
N ASN A 131 -9.30 -18.86 -3.23
CA ASN A 131 -9.28 -19.11 -4.68
C ASN A 131 -8.23 -18.25 -5.43
N ASP A 132 -7.83 -17.13 -4.83
CA ASP A 132 -6.89 -16.17 -5.38
C ASP A 132 -5.49 -16.21 -4.73
N GLY A 133 -5.29 -17.08 -3.70
CA GLY A 133 -3.97 -17.14 -3.08
C GLY A 133 -3.89 -17.90 -1.77
N LEU A 134 -2.70 -17.80 -1.18
CA LEU A 134 -2.29 -18.41 0.08
C LEU A 134 -1.96 -17.32 1.10
N GLY A 135 -2.41 -17.51 2.34
CA GLY A 135 -1.82 -16.90 3.53
C GLY A 135 -1.26 -17.94 4.46
N PHE A 136 -0.07 -17.74 5.03
CA PHE A 136 0.44 -18.57 6.12
C PHE A 136 1.06 -17.72 7.22
N ARG A 137 1.04 -18.25 8.46
CA ARG A 137 1.67 -17.61 9.62
C ARG A 137 2.14 -18.62 10.65
N TYR A 138 3.03 -18.16 11.51
CA TYR A 138 3.44 -18.89 12.69
C TYR A 138 2.56 -18.53 13.90
N GLU A 139 2.16 -19.54 14.67
CA GLU A 139 1.47 -19.36 15.94
C GLU A 139 2.25 -20.03 17.06
N PHE A 140 2.48 -19.29 18.12
CA PHE A 140 3.27 -19.69 19.27
C PHE A 140 2.34 -19.88 20.47
N PRO A 141 1.91 -21.13 20.76
CA PRO A 141 1.01 -21.39 21.87
C PRO A 141 1.69 -21.12 23.21
N GLN A 142 0.90 -20.81 24.22
CA GLN A 142 1.41 -20.67 25.58
C GLN A 142 2.05 -21.97 26.06
N GLN A 143 3.31 -21.91 26.46
CA GLN A 143 4.09 -23.08 26.87
C GLN A 143 5.27 -22.68 27.75
N LYS A 144 5.71 -23.61 28.61
CA LYS A 144 6.76 -23.34 29.61
C LYS A 144 8.13 -23.03 28.96
N ASN A 145 8.48 -23.75 27.90
CA ASN A 145 9.83 -23.70 27.30
C ASN A 145 9.97 -22.68 26.16
N LEU A 146 8.92 -21.88 25.90
CA LEU A 146 8.94 -20.74 24.98
C LEU A 146 7.89 -19.73 25.47
N ASN A 147 8.25 -18.93 26.49
CA ASN A 147 7.35 -17.93 27.06
C ASN A 147 7.66 -16.52 26.54
N TYR A 148 8.91 -16.11 26.63
CA TYR A 148 9.43 -14.88 26.05
C TYR A 148 10.63 -15.21 25.18
N PHE A 149 10.69 -14.67 23.98
CA PHE A 149 11.79 -14.90 23.06
C PHE A 149 12.02 -13.72 22.13
N VAL A 150 13.23 -13.64 21.59
CA VAL A 150 13.62 -12.60 20.64
C VAL A 150 13.92 -13.25 19.29
N ILE A 151 13.28 -12.76 18.24
CA ILE A 151 13.52 -13.18 16.87
C ILE A 151 14.78 -12.48 16.35
N LYS A 152 15.74 -13.25 15.86
CA LYS A 152 16.91 -12.75 15.13
C LYS A 152 16.63 -12.63 13.65
N GLU A 153 15.94 -13.61 13.06
CA GLU A 153 15.47 -13.59 11.70
C GLU A 153 14.31 -14.58 11.51
N GLU A 154 13.46 -14.28 10.59
CA GLU A 154 12.47 -15.20 10.05
C GLU A 154 12.98 -15.77 8.72
N HIS A 155 13.01 -17.08 8.60
CA HIS A 155 13.47 -17.80 7.43
C HIS A 155 12.31 -18.42 6.65
N SER A 156 11.31 -17.60 6.32
CA SER A 156 10.22 -18.01 5.41
C SER A 156 10.70 -17.88 3.96
N GLN A 157 10.85 -19.04 3.30
CA GLN A 157 11.35 -19.10 1.92
C GLN A 157 10.21 -19.13 0.90
N PHE A 158 10.49 -18.57 -0.29
CA PHE A 158 9.67 -18.59 -1.49
C PHE A 158 10.57 -18.95 -2.66
N ALA A 159 10.75 -20.25 -2.92
CA ALA A 159 11.59 -20.75 -4.01
C ALA A 159 10.82 -20.66 -5.32
N MET A 160 11.20 -19.76 -6.20
CA MET A 160 10.49 -19.48 -7.43
C MET A 160 10.67 -20.60 -8.46
N ALA A 161 9.61 -20.90 -9.22
CA ALA A 161 9.61 -21.94 -10.24
C ALA A 161 10.48 -21.60 -11.47
N GLY A 162 10.88 -20.33 -11.62
CA GLY A 162 11.72 -19.90 -12.74
C GLY A 162 12.26 -18.48 -12.55
N ASP A 163 13.06 -18.05 -13.50
CA ASP A 163 13.59 -16.67 -13.56
C ASP A 163 12.52 -15.71 -14.11
N HIS A 164 11.61 -15.33 -13.22
CA HIS A 164 10.45 -14.52 -13.54
C HIS A 164 10.81 -13.06 -13.83
N THR A 165 9.98 -12.37 -14.58
CA THR A 165 10.01 -10.90 -14.64
C THR A 165 9.41 -10.35 -13.36
N ALA A 166 10.13 -9.50 -12.64
CA ALA A 166 9.72 -8.88 -11.39
C ALA A 166 9.66 -7.35 -11.53
N PHE A 167 8.72 -6.75 -10.84
CA PHE A 167 8.56 -5.30 -10.69
C PHE A 167 8.89 -4.95 -9.23
N TRP A 168 10.07 -4.39 -9.01
CA TRP A 168 10.66 -4.28 -7.69
C TRP A 168 11.25 -2.91 -7.40
N ILE A 169 11.37 -2.61 -6.12
CA ILE A 169 12.15 -1.49 -5.57
C ILE A 169 13.18 -2.02 -4.59
N PRO A 170 14.32 -1.32 -4.39
CA PRO A 170 15.35 -1.72 -3.43
C PRO A 170 14.79 -1.97 -2.03
N GLY A 171 15.28 -3.00 -1.37
CA GLY A 171 14.94 -3.28 0.03
C GLY A 171 15.56 -2.26 0.96
N ASP A 172 14.73 -1.51 1.68
CA ASP A 172 15.11 -0.43 2.59
C ASP A 172 14.25 -0.50 3.86
N TYR A 173 14.83 -0.22 5.02
CA TYR A 173 14.13 -0.31 6.30
C TYR A 173 13.30 0.93 6.65
N ASP A 174 13.46 2.01 5.86
CA ASP A 174 12.94 3.33 6.23
C ASP A 174 12.04 3.95 5.17
N THR A 175 12.10 3.52 3.90
CA THR A 175 11.28 4.11 2.83
C THR A 175 10.90 3.14 1.73
N GLN A 176 9.77 3.39 1.06
CA GLN A 176 9.34 2.75 -0.19
C GLN A 176 9.31 3.73 -1.38
N GLU A 177 9.86 4.90 -1.22
CA GLU A 177 9.77 5.98 -2.20
C GLU A 177 10.84 5.88 -3.28
N TYR A 178 10.97 4.69 -3.87
CA TYR A 178 11.81 4.40 -5.03
C TYR A 178 11.01 4.32 -6.31
N ASP A 179 11.64 4.62 -7.44
CA ASP A 179 11.14 4.21 -8.75
C ASP A 179 11.20 2.69 -8.90
N TYR A 180 10.16 2.10 -9.47
CA TYR A 180 10.17 0.68 -9.79
C TYR A 180 11.16 0.36 -10.91
N THR A 181 11.74 -0.84 -10.79
CA THR A 181 12.57 -1.47 -11.82
C THR A 181 11.89 -2.75 -12.27
N GLU A 182 11.79 -2.94 -13.59
CA GLU A 182 11.38 -4.20 -14.20
C GLU A 182 12.62 -4.96 -14.65
N SER A 183 12.78 -6.23 -14.22
CA SER A 183 13.88 -7.09 -14.64
C SER A 183 13.59 -8.56 -14.37
N LYS A 184 14.45 -9.45 -14.86
CA LYS A 184 14.52 -10.83 -14.38
C LYS A 184 15.01 -10.87 -12.94
N LEU A 185 14.63 -11.92 -12.19
CA LEU A 185 15.13 -12.13 -10.83
C LEU A 185 16.65 -12.20 -10.78
N SER A 186 17.26 -12.92 -11.72
CA SER A 186 18.71 -13.07 -11.85
C SER A 186 19.48 -11.76 -12.11
N GLU A 187 18.79 -10.71 -12.57
CA GLU A 187 19.39 -9.41 -12.91
C GLU A 187 19.37 -8.41 -11.73
N ILE A 188 18.59 -8.68 -10.68
CA ILE A 188 18.38 -7.75 -9.55
C ILE A 188 19.72 -7.28 -8.97
N ARG A 189 20.66 -8.18 -8.69
CA ARG A 189 22.00 -7.85 -8.15
C ARG A 189 22.74 -6.83 -9.00
N GLY A 190 22.72 -7.00 -10.31
CA GLY A 190 23.41 -6.11 -11.25
C GLY A 190 22.77 -4.74 -11.39
N LEU A 191 21.46 -4.65 -11.15
CA LEU A 191 20.67 -3.44 -11.35
C LEU A 191 20.43 -2.63 -10.07
N LEU A 192 20.56 -3.26 -8.89
CA LEU A 192 20.14 -2.67 -7.62
C LEU A 192 20.78 -1.31 -7.34
N GLN A 193 22.09 -1.18 -7.58
CA GLN A 193 22.77 0.09 -7.34
C GLN A 193 22.23 1.23 -8.23
N GLY A 194 21.86 0.93 -9.46
CA GLY A 194 21.24 1.90 -10.39
C GLY A 194 19.76 2.18 -10.10
N ALA A 195 19.11 1.31 -9.31
CA ALA A 195 17.73 1.47 -8.89
C ALA A 195 17.56 2.34 -7.63
N ILE A 196 18.67 2.71 -6.97
CA ILE A 196 18.64 3.62 -5.82
C ILE A 196 18.38 5.03 -6.35
N THR A 197 17.13 5.48 -6.23
CA THR A 197 16.70 6.81 -6.62
C THR A 197 16.64 7.75 -5.42
N PRO A 198 16.77 9.07 -5.60
CA PRO A 198 16.77 10.03 -4.49
C PRO A 198 15.50 9.92 -3.63
N ASN A 199 15.69 9.82 -2.33
CA ASN A 199 14.65 9.82 -1.29
C ASN A 199 15.31 10.20 0.06
N ALA A 200 14.56 10.13 1.15
CA ALA A 200 15.05 10.52 2.47
C ALA A 200 16.06 9.54 3.10
N SER A 201 16.01 8.25 2.75
CA SER A 201 16.83 7.20 3.37
C SER A 201 17.99 6.74 2.49
N GLN A 202 17.72 6.16 1.32
CA GLN A 202 18.71 5.61 0.37
C GLN A 202 19.63 4.54 0.99
N THR A 203 19.10 3.68 1.86
CA THR A 203 19.88 2.71 2.63
C THR A 203 19.44 1.26 2.36
N PRO A 204 19.69 0.70 1.15
CA PRO A 204 19.41 -0.70 0.86
C PRO A 204 20.18 -1.64 1.78
N PHE A 205 19.51 -2.64 2.34
CA PHE A 205 20.12 -3.55 3.31
C PHE A 205 20.91 -4.70 2.67
N SER A 206 20.72 -4.98 1.38
CA SER A 206 21.33 -6.10 0.67
C SER A 206 21.45 -5.80 -0.82
N PRO A 207 22.47 -6.38 -1.52
CA PRO A 207 22.59 -6.25 -2.97
C PRO A 207 21.53 -7.01 -3.78
N THR A 208 20.69 -7.81 -3.14
CA THR A 208 19.56 -8.56 -3.73
C THR A 208 18.27 -8.41 -2.93
N GLY A 209 18.27 -7.46 -1.98
CA GLY A 209 17.10 -7.15 -1.15
C GLY A 209 16.07 -6.34 -1.91
N VAL A 210 14.80 -6.75 -1.81
CA VAL A 210 13.66 -6.03 -2.40
C VAL A 210 12.53 -5.85 -1.40
N GLN A 211 11.67 -4.87 -1.66
CA GLN A 211 10.48 -4.62 -0.86
C GLN A 211 9.34 -5.59 -1.22
N THR A 212 8.41 -5.78 -0.27
CA THR A 212 7.07 -6.25 -0.58
C THR A 212 6.12 -5.03 -0.66
N SER A 213 5.05 -5.02 -1.39
CA SER A 213 4.49 -6.10 -2.22
C SER A 213 5.34 -6.27 -3.49
N LEU A 214 5.73 -7.49 -3.80
CA LEU A 214 6.53 -7.80 -4.98
C LEU A 214 5.65 -8.46 -6.04
N GLN A 215 5.45 -7.77 -7.17
CA GLN A 215 4.72 -8.30 -8.33
C GLN A 215 5.67 -8.98 -9.30
N MET A 216 5.29 -10.17 -9.78
CA MET A 216 6.05 -10.94 -10.77
C MET A 216 5.12 -11.45 -11.88
N LYS A 217 5.73 -11.74 -13.03
CA LYS A 217 5.10 -12.39 -14.18
C LYS A 217 5.97 -13.55 -14.65
N THR A 218 5.38 -14.73 -14.78
CA THR A 218 6.07 -15.92 -15.27
C THR A 218 6.07 -15.99 -16.80
N ALA A 219 7.01 -16.72 -17.37
CA ALA A 219 7.10 -16.90 -18.83
C ALA A 219 5.88 -17.65 -19.41
N ASP A 220 5.21 -18.47 -18.60
CA ASP A 220 4.04 -19.26 -18.98
C ASP A 220 2.69 -18.62 -18.59
N GLY A 221 2.72 -17.32 -18.25
CA GLY A 221 1.56 -16.46 -18.13
C GLY A 221 0.88 -16.44 -16.78
N LEU A 222 1.57 -16.78 -15.69
CA LEU A 222 1.06 -16.53 -14.33
C LEU A 222 1.53 -15.16 -13.84
N TYR A 223 0.69 -14.53 -13.03
CA TYR A 223 0.99 -13.36 -12.21
C TYR A 223 1.07 -13.79 -10.76
N ILE A 224 2.15 -13.43 -10.07
CA ILE A 224 2.42 -13.81 -8.69
C ILE A 224 2.72 -12.54 -7.89
N ASN A 225 2.09 -12.40 -6.73
CA ASN A 225 2.35 -11.29 -5.81
C ASN A 225 2.75 -11.84 -4.44
N LEU A 226 3.89 -11.41 -3.92
CA LEU A 226 4.35 -11.73 -2.56
C LEU A 226 4.19 -10.52 -1.66
N HIS A 227 3.49 -10.70 -0.54
CA HIS A 227 3.25 -9.64 0.42
C HIS A 227 3.04 -10.19 1.84
N GLU A 228 2.58 -9.35 2.74
CA GLU A 228 2.19 -9.70 4.11
C GLU A 228 0.86 -9.05 4.48
N ALA A 229 0.16 -9.64 5.45
CA ALA A 229 -1.10 -9.11 5.96
C ALA A 229 -1.17 -9.14 7.49
N ALA A 230 -1.98 -8.23 8.06
CA ALA A 230 -2.19 -8.10 9.51
C ALA A 230 -0.86 -7.92 10.28
N LEU A 231 -0.07 -6.93 9.88
CA LEU A 231 1.18 -6.57 10.53
C LEU A 231 0.90 -5.89 11.88
N ILE A 232 0.86 -6.68 12.94
CA ILE A 232 0.59 -6.24 14.31
C ILE A 232 1.67 -6.82 15.22
N ASP A 233 2.29 -5.98 16.04
CA ASP A 233 3.34 -6.31 17.01
C ASP A 233 4.48 -7.17 16.44
N TYR A 234 4.93 -6.76 15.24
CA TYR A 234 5.97 -7.47 14.50
C TYR A 234 6.71 -6.50 13.55
N SER A 235 7.90 -6.88 13.10
CA SER A 235 8.65 -6.12 12.08
C SER A 235 8.17 -6.43 10.66
N CYS A 236 8.27 -5.45 9.77
CA CYS A 236 7.98 -5.64 8.35
C CYS A 236 8.85 -6.71 7.71
N MET A 237 8.24 -7.49 6.82
CA MET A 237 8.94 -8.41 5.94
C MET A 237 9.40 -7.71 4.66
N HIS A 238 10.70 -7.74 4.41
CA HIS A 238 11.31 -7.58 3.09
C HIS A 238 11.70 -8.95 2.56
N LEU A 239 12.22 -9.01 1.35
CA LEU A 239 12.67 -10.24 0.72
C LEU A 239 14.15 -10.11 0.31
N ASN A 240 14.96 -11.09 0.65
CA ASN A 240 16.33 -11.19 0.18
C ASN A 240 16.44 -12.36 -0.80
N LEU A 241 17.00 -12.14 -1.99
CA LEU A 241 17.06 -13.14 -3.04
C LEU A 241 18.41 -13.87 -3.04
N ASP A 242 18.36 -15.19 -2.91
CA ASP A 242 19.42 -16.05 -3.45
C ASP A 242 19.24 -16.11 -4.98
N ASP A 243 19.98 -15.29 -5.69
CA ASP A 243 19.86 -15.10 -7.14
C ASP A 243 20.45 -16.27 -7.96
N GLN A 244 21.16 -17.21 -7.32
CA GLN A 244 21.65 -18.43 -7.97
C GLN A 244 20.58 -19.53 -7.99
N ASN A 245 19.85 -19.66 -6.89
CA ASN A 245 18.81 -20.68 -6.73
C ASN A 245 17.40 -20.14 -6.95
N LEU A 246 17.24 -18.83 -7.14
CA LEU A 246 15.97 -18.10 -7.29
C LEU A 246 15.04 -18.31 -6.09
N VAL A 247 15.60 -18.20 -4.88
CA VAL A 247 14.88 -18.34 -3.62
C VAL A 247 14.83 -17.01 -2.91
N PHE A 248 13.64 -16.46 -2.76
CA PHE A 248 13.45 -15.38 -1.81
C PHE A 248 13.34 -15.94 -0.40
N GLU A 249 13.94 -15.23 0.56
CA GLU A 249 13.79 -15.48 1.99
C GLU A 249 13.34 -14.20 2.66
N SER A 250 12.44 -14.30 3.63
CA SER A 250 12.02 -13.16 4.44
C SER A 250 13.23 -12.50 5.11
N TRP A 251 13.19 -11.18 5.18
CA TRP A 251 14.22 -10.35 5.79
C TRP A 251 13.54 -9.27 6.61
N LEU A 252 13.53 -9.43 7.93
CA LEU A 252 12.81 -8.51 8.81
C LEU A 252 13.61 -7.24 9.09
N THR A 253 12.92 -6.15 9.32
CA THR A 253 13.52 -4.89 9.76
C THR A 253 14.05 -5.03 11.19
N PRO A 254 15.32 -4.72 11.47
CA PRO A 254 15.89 -4.78 12.81
C PRO A 254 15.54 -3.55 13.66
N ASP A 255 15.71 -3.68 14.97
CA ASP A 255 15.83 -2.56 15.88
C ASP A 255 17.28 -2.06 15.99
N ALA A 256 17.51 -1.08 16.88
CA ALA A 256 18.83 -0.50 17.14
C ALA A 256 19.90 -1.51 17.62
N LYS A 257 19.51 -2.73 18.05
CA LYS A 257 20.41 -3.81 18.50
C LYS A 257 20.55 -4.92 17.46
N GLY A 258 19.86 -4.81 16.34
CA GLY A 258 19.78 -5.83 15.32
C GLY A 258 18.83 -6.97 15.64
N ASP A 259 17.95 -6.80 16.61
CA ASP A 259 16.88 -7.75 16.95
C ASP A 259 15.63 -7.43 16.11
N LYS A 260 14.87 -8.45 15.72
CA LYS A 260 13.81 -8.29 14.72
C LYS A 260 12.39 -8.52 15.25
N GLY A 261 12.27 -8.94 16.52
CA GLY A 261 10.97 -9.08 17.17
C GLY A 261 11.11 -9.54 18.60
N TYR A 262 10.34 -8.94 19.48
CA TYR A 262 10.23 -9.27 20.91
C TYR A 262 8.85 -9.88 21.13
N MET A 263 8.81 -11.18 21.42
CA MET A 263 7.60 -11.97 21.42
C MET A 263 7.31 -12.56 22.78
N GLN A 264 6.04 -12.59 23.14
CA GLN A 264 5.57 -13.27 24.37
C GLN A 264 4.38 -14.16 24.04
N THR A 265 4.48 -15.45 24.40
CA THR A 265 3.42 -16.42 24.13
C THR A 265 2.21 -16.26 25.07
N PRO A 266 0.97 -16.50 24.61
CA PRO A 266 0.60 -16.87 23.25
C PRO A 266 0.69 -15.69 22.28
N CYS A 267 1.29 -15.88 21.12
CA CYS A 267 1.42 -14.85 20.10
C CYS A 267 1.43 -15.46 18.69
N ARG A 268 1.42 -14.62 17.68
CA ARG A 268 1.42 -15.03 16.27
C ARG A 268 2.20 -14.02 15.42
N SER A 269 2.78 -14.47 14.31
CA SER A 269 3.35 -13.59 13.30
C SER A 269 2.24 -12.99 12.42
N PRO A 270 2.51 -11.93 11.66
CA PRO A 270 1.70 -11.55 10.52
C PRO A 270 1.56 -12.70 9.51
N TRP A 271 0.58 -12.60 8.61
CA TRP A 271 0.45 -13.52 7.48
C TRP A 271 1.47 -13.20 6.40
N ARG A 272 2.09 -14.22 5.84
CA ARG A 272 2.84 -14.15 4.58
C ARG A 272 1.91 -14.55 3.46
N THR A 273 1.85 -13.75 2.38
CA THR A 273 0.83 -13.94 1.33
C THR A 273 1.45 -14.22 -0.02
N VAL A 274 0.79 -15.10 -0.78
CA VAL A 274 1.06 -15.37 -2.19
C VAL A 274 -0.26 -15.27 -2.94
N ILE A 275 -0.45 -14.20 -3.72
CA ILE A 275 -1.59 -14.09 -4.64
C ILE A 275 -1.12 -14.60 -6.00
N VAL A 276 -1.94 -15.41 -6.68
CA VAL A 276 -1.60 -15.96 -7.99
C VAL A 276 -2.82 -16.12 -8.87
N SER A 277 -2.67 -15.74 -10.14
CA SER A 277 -3.67 -15.96 -11.21
C SER A 277 -3.00 -16.05 -12.57
N ASP A 278 -3.71 -16.59 -13.57
CA ASP A 278 -3.37 -16.49 -14.98
C ASP A 278 -4.03 -15.27 -15.68
N ASP A 279 -4.63 -14.38 -14.90
CA ASP A 279 -5.19 -13.10 -15.35
C ASP A 279 -4.73 -11.98 -14.41
N ALA A 280 -4.06 -10.95 -14.96
CA ALA A 280 -3.58 -9.81 -14.18
C ALA A 280 -4.70 -9.05 -13.44
N ARG A 281 -5.93 -9.08 -13.98
CA ARG A 281 -7.09 -8.41 -13.39
C ARG A 281 -7.48 -9.03 -12.04
N ASP A 282 -7.25 -10.31 -11.86
CA ASP A 282 -7.55 -11.02 -10.60
C ASP A 282 -6.61 -10.61 -9.47
N ILE A 283 -5.34 -10.25 -9.80
CA ILE A 283 -4.41 -9.69 -8.82
C ILE A 283 -4.96 -8.38 -8.24
N LEU A 284 -5.46 -7.50 -9.11
CA LEU A 284 -6.07 -6.22 -8.70
C LEU A 284 -7.40 -6.40 -7.95
N ALA A 285 -8.17 -7.42 -8.32
CA ALA A 285 -9.47 -7.72 -7.71
C ALA A 285 -9.35 -8.45 -6.36
N SER A 286 -8.19 -9.04 -6.05
CA SER A 286 -7.98 -9.83 -4.83
C SER A 286 -8.33 -9.04 -3.56
N LYS A 287 -8.99 -9.71 -2.64
CA LYS A 287 -9.29 -9.19 -1.30
C LYS A 287 -8.64 -10.05 -0.20
N LEU A 288 -7.67 -10.89 -0.59
CA LEU A 288 -6.96 -11.80 0.31
C LEU A 288 -6.34 -11.06 1.49
N THR A 289 -5.64 -9.96 1.22
CA THR A 289 -4.98 -9.18 2.28
C THR A 289 -5.98 -8.64 3.31
N LEU A 290 -7.14 -8.15 2.86
CA LEU A 290 -8.20 -7.71 3.77
C LEU A 290 -8.80 -8.91 4.54
N ASN A 291 -9.07 -10.02 3.86
CA ASN A 291 -9.67 -11.21 4.46
C ASN A 291 -8.81 -11.87 5.55
N LEU A 292 -7.50 -11.69 5.51
CA LEU A 292 -6.56 -12.17 6.53
C LEU A 292 -6.49 -11.29 7.78
N ASN A 293 -7.10 -10.10 7.76
CA ASN A 293 -7.22 -9.22 8.92
C ASN A 293 -8.47 -9.54 9.74
N GLU A 294 -8.46 -9.18 11.02
CA GLU A 294 -9.60 -9.32 11.91
C GLU A 294 -10.74 -8.36 11.51
N PRO A 295 -11.99 -8.67 11.84
CA PRO A 295 -13.12 -7.76 11.65
C PRO A 295 -12.90 -6.39 12.31
N CYS A 296 -13.67 -5.39 11.88
CA CYS A 296 -13.69 -4.06 12.50
C CYS A 296 -13.98 -4.15 14.00
N ILE A 297 -13.14 -3.49 14.81
CA ILE A 297 -13.27 -3.50 16.27
C ILE A 297 -14.17 -2.38 16.81
N TYR A 298 -14.60 -1.44 15.96
CA TYR A 298 -15.43 -0.31 16.39
C TYR A 298 -16.91 -0.65 16.31
N GLU A 299 -17.66 -0.38 17.40
CA GLU A 299 -19.10 -0.51 17.44
C GLU A 299 -19.82 0.58 16.62
N ASP A 300 -19.30 1.82 16.66
CA ASP A 300 -19.82 2.96 15.90
C ASP A 300 -18.78 3.41 14.86
N VAL A 301 -19.11 3.29 13.59
CA VAL A 301 -18.29 3.74 12.44
C VAL A 301 -18.94 4.89 11.67
N SER A 302 -20.05 5.44 12.16
CA SER A 302 -20.83 6.48 11.47
C SER A 302 -20.07 7.79 11.26
N TRP A 303 -19.04 8.03 12.04
CA TRP A 303 -18.16 9.19 11.97
C TRP A 303 -17.05 9.05 10.91
N ILE A 304 -16.77 7.83 10.43
CA ILE A 304 -15.77 7.55 9.41
C ILE A 304 -16.41 7.72 8.04
N LYS A 305 -15.91 8.66 7.25
CA LYS A 305 -16.46 8.96 5.92
C LYS A 305 -15.36 9.18 4.90
N PRO A 306 -15.45 8.53 3.74
CA PRO A 306 -14.64 8.88 2.58
C PRO A 306 -14.84 10.35 2.19
N VAL A 307 -13.76 11.02 1.77
CA VAL A 307 -13.77 12.46 1.48
C VAL A 307 -12.94 12.81 0.24
N LYS A 308 -13.34 13.88 -0.43
CA LYS A 308 -12.50 14.62 -1.37
C LYS A 308 -11.95 15.86 -0.69
N TYR A 309 -10.68 16.15 -0.87
CA TYR A 309 -10.04 17.31 -0.27
C TYR A 309 -9.14 18.06 -1.25
N ILE A 310 -8.86 19.30 -0.94
CA ILE A 310 -7.86 20.15 -1.58
C ILE A 310 -6.94 20.67 -0.48
N GLY A 311 -5.76 21.17 -0.80
CA GLY A 311 -4.88 21.63 0.29
C GLY A 311 -3.84 22.65 -0.08
N VAL A 312 -3.46 23.41 0.93
CA VAL A 312 -2.24 24.24 0.96
C VAL A 312 -1.07 23.28 1.19
N TRP A 313 -0.52 22.75 0.10
CA TRP A 313 0.51 21.72 0.08
C TRP A 313 1.41 21.83 -1.17
N TRP A 314 0.86 21.78 -2.38
CA TRP A 314 1.60 21.74 -3.65
C TRP A 314 2.51 22.95 -3.84
N GLU A 315 2.14 24.10 -3.26
CA GLU A 315 2.93 25.32 -3.29
C GLU A 315 4.31 25.14 -2.62
N MET A 316 4.35 24.41 -1.50
CA MET A 316 5.60 24.16 -0.78
C MET A 316 6.43 23.11 -1.50
N ILE A 317 5.80 22.04 -1.95
CA ILE A 317 6.46 20.95 -2.71
C ILE A 317 7.14 21.51 -3.97
N THR A 318 6.48 22.43 -4.66
CA THR A 318 7.02 23.08 -5.87
C THR A 318 7.94 24.27 -5.59
N GLY A 319 8.19 24.62 -4.33
CA GLY A 319 9.02 25.75 -3.96
C GLY A 319 8.41 27.13 -4.22
N LYS A 320 7.14 27.17 -4.66
CA LYS A 320 6.39 28.43 -4.83
C LYS A 320 6.01 29.06 -3.50
N GLY A 321 5.83 28.24 -2.46
CA GLY A 321 5.53 28.61 -1.09
C GLY A 321 6.57 28.10 -0.10
N SER A 322 6.33 28.34 1.18
CA SER A 322 7.15 27.88 2.30
C SER A 322 6.27 27.35 3.41
N TRP A 323 6.71 26.25 4.08
CA TRP A 323 6.12 25.82 5.35
C TRP A 323 6.52 26.76 6.51
N SER A 324 7.76 27.32 6.47
CA SER A 324 8.26 28.24 7.50
C SER A 324 7.64 29.62 7.40
N TYR A 325 7.36 30.21 8.56
CA TYR A 325 6.79 31.53 8.68
C TYR A 325 7.83 32.64 8.45
N THR A 326 9.07 32.42 8.86
CA THR A 326 10.10 33.46 8.89
C THR A 326 11.46 32.97 8.42
N ASP A 327 12.28 33.86 7.89
CA ASP A 327 13.69 33.58 7.58
C ASP A 327 14.65 34.12 8.68
N ASP A 328 14.11 34.71 9.77
CA ASP A 328 14.88 35.30 10.86
C ASP A 328 15.35 34.29 11.90
N VAL A 329 14.82 33.03 11.87
CA VAL A 329 15.09 31.98 12.86
C VAL A 329 15.84 30.83 12.21
N TYR A 330 17.00 30.46 12.77
CA TYR A 330 17.82 29.35 12.30
C TYR A 330 17.76 28.12 13.23
N SER A 331 17.22 28.28 14.43
CA SER A 331 17.06 27.18 15.40
C SER A 331 15.85 27.45 16.29
N VAL A 332 14.85 26.61 16.13
CA VAL A 332 13.61 26.71 16.92
C VAL A 332 13.78 26.03 18.24
N LYS A 333 13.32 26.68 19.31
CA LYS A 333 13.17 26.09 20.66
C LYS A 333 11.72 26.23 21.07
N LEU A 334 11.00 25.13 21.13
CA LEU A 334 9.58 25.10 21.50
C LEU A 334 9.33 25.86 22.82
N GLY A 335 8.34 26.76 22.81
CA GLY A 335 7.97 27.58 23.96
C GLY A 335 8.99 28.66 24.35
N GLN A 336 10.06 28.88 23.59
CA GLN A 336 11.09 29.90 23.82
C GLN A 336 11.30 30.83 22.64
N THR A 337 11.21 30.30 21.40
CA THR A 337 11.28 31.12 20.18
C THR A 337 10.07 32.06 20.14
N ASP A 338 10.32 33.35 20.07
CA ASP A 338 9.26 34.37 20.11
C ASP A 338 9.00 34.92 18.69
N TYR A 339 8.06 34.28 18.03
CA TYR A 339 7.66 34.63 16.66
C TYR A 339 7.07 36.05 16.53
N SER A 340 6.58 36.64 17.64
CA SER A 340 6.09 38.03 17.63
C SER A 340 7.19 39.06 17.34
N LYS A 341 8.46 38.67 17.49
CA LYS A 341 9.65 39.49 17.21
C LYS A 341 10.24 39.26 15.82
N THR A 342 9.71 38.31 15.07
CA THR A 342 10.19 38.00 13.72
C THR A 342 9.29 38.63 12.66
N LYS A 343 9.77 38.68 11.43
CA LYS A 343 8.96 39.10 10.27
C LYS A 343 8.52 37.89 9.49
N PRO A 344 7.24 37.84 9.03
CA PRO A 344 6.82 36.83 8.12
C PRO A 344 7.63 36.91 6.82
N ASN A 345 8.03 35.77 6.26
CA ASN A 345 8.52 35.78 4.89
C ASN A 345 7.31 35.86 3.93
N GLU A 346 7.53 36.42 2.74
CA GLU A 346 6.44 36.64 1.77
C GLU A 346 5.94 35.33 1.11
N ARG A 347 6.56 34.20 1.43
CA ARG A 347 6.27 32.90 0.84
C ARG A 347 5.47 31.95 1.74
N HIS A 348 5.27 32.29 3.04
CA HIS A 348 4.52 31.44 3.95
C HIS A 348 3.11 31.18 3.44
N SER A 349 2.81 29.91 3.17
CA SER A 349 1.56 29.53 2.50
C SER A 349 0.39 29.30 3.45
N ALA A 350 0.65 28.88 4.68
CA ALA A 350 -0.39 28.61 5.68
C ALA A 350 -0.88 29.89 6.39
N ASN A 351 -1.26 30.91 5.62
CA ASN A 351 -1.77 32.17 6.17
C ASN A 351 -3.30 32.30 6.01
N ASN A 352 -3.91 33.18 6.81
CA ASN A 352 -5.35 33.35 6.87
C ASN A 352 -6.01 33.60 5.50
N ASP A 353 -5.43 34.48 4.69
CA ASP A 353 -6.04 34.87 3.41
C ASP A 353 -6.00 33.74 2.40
N LYS A 354 -4.87 33.05 2.29
CA LYS A 354 -4.73 31.92 1.37
C LYS A 354 -5.62 30.75 1.79
N VAL A 355 -5.67 30.40 3.07
CA VAL A 355 -6.51 29.31 3.57
C VAL A 355 -7.99 29.61 3.35
N LYS A 356 -8.45 30.86 3.53
CA LYS A 356 -9.83 31.27 3.18
C LYS A 356 -10.14 31.05 1.70
N ARG A 357 -9.19 31.38 0.80
CA ARG A 357 -9.35 31.15 -0.64
C ARG A 357 -9.55 29.65 -0.95
N TYR A 358 -8.77 28.76 -0.30
CA TYR A 358 -8.94 27.32 -0.46
C TYR A 358 -10.26 26.82 0.12
N ILE A 359 -10.72 27.38 1.25
CA ILE A 359 -12.05 27.07 1.84
C ILE A 359 -13.17 27.50 0.88
N ASP A 360 -13.10 28.69 0.30
CA ASP A 360 -14.09 29.19 -0.66
C ASP A 360 -14.14 28.30 -1.90
N PHE A 361 -12.97 27.93 -2.46
CA PHE A 361 -12.87 27.04 -3.60
C PHE A 361 -13.43 25.64 -3.28
N ALA A 362 -13.09 25.07 -2.13
CA ALA A 362 -13.62 23.78 -1.68
C ALA A 362 -15.16 23.82 -1.56
N SER A 363 -15.71 24.86 -0.94
CA SER A 363 -17.15 25.06 -0.78
C SER A 363 -17.88 25.20 -2.12
N GLU A 364 -17.34 26.00 -3.04
CA GLU A 364 -17.93 26.24 -4.36
C GLU A 364 -17.97 24.97 -5.21
N HIS A 365 -16.96 24.12 -5.07
CA HIS A 365 -16.79 22.96 -5.93
C HIS A 365 -17.12 21.60 -5.28
N GLY A 366 -17.67 21.61 -4.05
CA GLY A 366 -18.18 20.43 -3.38
C GLY A 366 -17.09 19.50 -2.83
N PHE A 367 -15.96 20.07 -2.38
CA PHE A 367 -14.96 19.33 -1.60
C PHE A 367 -15.31 19.34 -0.12
N ASP A 368 -14.99 18.26 0.56
CA ASP A 368 -15.35 18.05 1.97
C ASP A 368 -14.37 18.71 2.92
N GLN A 369 -13.07 18.74 2.54
CA GLN A 369 -12.01 19.18 3.44
C GLN A 369 -10.92 19.99 2.72
N VAL A 370 -10.21 20.81 3.52
CA VAL A 370 -9.02 21.55 3.14
C VAL A 370 -7.87 21.18 4.07
N LEU A 371 -6.83 20.54 3.53
CA LEU A 371 -5.56 20.31 4.23
C LEU A 371 -4.77 21.62 4.32
N VAL A 372 -4.13 21.88 5.45
CA VAL A 372 -3.19 22.99 5.58
C VAL A 372 -1.90 22.52 6.24
N GLU A 373 -0.84 22.43 5.46
CA GLU A 373 0.51 22.17 5.97
C GLU A 373 1.22 23.48 6.33
N GLY A 374 2.17 23.42 7.26
CA GLY A 374 2.95 24.61 7.66
C GLY A 374 2.19 25.55 8.60
N TRP A 375 1.10 25.10 9.24
CA TRP A 375 0.24 25.95 10.07
C TRP A 375 0.82 26.28 11.45
N ASN A 376 1.68 25.42 12.00
CA ASN A 376 2.20 25.49 13.37
C ASN A 376 3.68 25.84 13.43
N GLU A 377 4.12 26.38 14.57
CA GLU A 377 5.52 26.75 14.82
C GLU A 377 6.46 25.55 14.70
N GLY A 378 7.68 25.76 14.13
CA GLY A 378 8.76 24.77 14.11
C GLY A 378 9.38 24.47 12.75
N TRP A 379 8.80 24.94 11.66
CA TRP A 379 9.24 24.56 10.31
C TRP A 379 10.55 25.23 9.84
N GLU A 380 11.12 26.17 10.58
CA GLU A 380 12.36 26.87 10.19
C GLU A 380 13.60 25.95 10.24
N ASP A 381 13.59 24.92 11.09
CA ASP A 381 14.72 23.98 11.22
C ASP A 381 14.28 22.51 11.47
N TRP A 382 13.16 22.10 10.87
CA TRP A 382 12.57 20.79 11.09
C TRP A 382 13.30 19.64 10.34
N PHE A 383 13.75 19.90 9.12
CA PHE A 383 14.27 18.87 8.22
C PHE A 383 15.77 18.60 8.45
N GLY A 384 16.15 17.31 8.52
CA GLY A 384 17.55 16.88 8.57
C GLY A 384 18.29 17.13 9.87
N ASN A 385 17.68 17.77 10.86
CA ASN A 385 18.34 18.13 12.12
C ASN A 385 18.24 17.08 13.21
N SER A 386 17.43 16.04 13.02
CA SER A 386 17.19 14.94 13.98
C SER A 386 16.91 15.43 15.40
N LYS A 387 16.02 16.42 15.53
CA LYS A 387 15.67 17.07 16.81
C LYS A 387 14.56 16.28 17.51
N ASP A 388 14.71 16.07 18.81
CA ASP A 388 13.70 15.39 19.64
C ASP A 388 12.44 16.24 19.88
N TYR A 389 12.56 17.56 19.92
CA TYR A 389 11.45 18.49 20.19
C TYR A 389 11.32 19.50 19.03
N VAL A 390 10.60 19.13 17.99
CA VAL A 390 10.41 19.99 16.80
C VAL A 390 9.08 20.72 16.85
N PHE A 391 7.98 20.01 17.07
CA PHE A 391 6.60 20.51 17.04
C PHE A 391 5.87 20.22 18.35
N ASP A 392 4.92 21.08 18.73
CA ASP A 392 4.03 20.85 19.87
C ASP A 392 2.58 20.54 19.46
N PHE A 393 2.29 20.63 18.15
CA PHE A 393 1.02 20.28 17.51
C PHE A 393 -0.21 21.08 17.99
N VAL A 394 0.00 22.20 18.66
CA VAL A 394 -1.08 23.05 19.18
C VAL A 394 -0.83 24.55 19.02
N THR A 395 0.39 24.98 18.72
CA THR A 395 0.74 26.40 18.62
C THR A 395 0.82 26.83 17.16
N PRO A 396 -0.17 27.60 16.65
CA PRO A 396 -0.15 28.09 15.28
C PRO A 396 0.87 29.24 15.12
N TYR A 397 1.31 29.48 13.88
CA TYR A 397 2.01 30.70 13.53
C TYR A 397 1.13 31.94 13.70
N PRO A 398 1.71 33.16 13.85
CA PRO A 398 0.96 34.38 14.12
C PRO A 398 -0.06 34.76 13.05
N ASP A 399 0.12 34.34 11.82
CA ASP A 399 -0.75 34.61 10.66
C ASP A 399 -1.77 33.49 10.36
N PHE A 400 -1.86 32.47 11.25
CA PHE A 400 -2.81 31.38 11.14
C PHE A 400 -3.78 31.35 12.34
N ASP A 401 -4.96 31.93 12.20
CA ASP A 401 -5.99 31.93 13.25
C ASP A 401 -6.85 30.68 13.15
N VAL A 402 -6.50 29.66 13.93
CA VAL A 402 -7.17 28.36 13.96
C VAL A 402 -8.68 28.47 14.21
N LYS A 403 -9.09 29.33 15.17
CA LYS A 403 -10.50 29.46 15.55
C LYS A 403 -11.31 30.15 14.46
N MET A 404 -10.80 31.26 13.95
CA MET A 404 -11.45 32.01 12.88
C MET A 404 -11.56 31.16 11.61
N LEU A 405 -10.50 30.46 11.21
CA LEU A 405 -10.50 29.65 10.00
C LEU A 405 -11.44 28.44 10.09
N ASN A 406 -11.50 27.74 11.24
CA ASN A 406 -12.45 26.65 11.43
C ASN A 406 -13.91 27.13 11.51
N ALA A 407 -14.15 28.30 12.12
CA ALA A 407 -15.49 28.90 12.11
C ALA A 407 -15.90 29.28 10.68
N TYR A 408 -15.01 29.87 9.89
CA TYR A 408 -15.23 30.20 8.48
C TYR A 408 -15.48 28.95 7.62
N ALA A 409 -14.67 27.93 7.77
CA ALA A 409 -14.84 26.66 7.06
C ALA A 409 -16.21 26.02 7.37
N LYS A 410 -16.60 26.01 8.65
CA LYS A 410 -17.91 25.50 9.08
C LYS A 410 -19.07 26.28 8.46
N GLU A 411 -19.00 27.61 8.40
CA GLU A 411 -20.00 28.47 7.74
C GLU A 411 -20.14 28.10 6.25
N LYS A 412 -19.02 27.76 5.60
CA LYS A 412 -18.97 27.36 4.19
C LYS A 412 -19.31 25.88 3.94
N GLY A 413 -19.61 25.10 4.97
CA GLY A 413 -19.91 23.67 4.86
C GLY A 413 -18.70 22.77 4.61
N VAL A 414 -17.49 23.25 4.88
CA VAL A 414 -16.20 22.58 4.70
C VAL A 414 -15.55 22.34 6.05
N LYS A 415 -14.66 21.38 6.17
CA LYS A 415 -13.79 21.19 7.33
C LYS A 415 -12.33 21.42 6.97
N LEU A 416 -11.53 21.84 7.93
CA LEU A 416 -10.09 21.77 7.80
C LEU A 416 -9.60 20.36 8.15
N MET A 417 -8.60 19.86 7.44
CA MET A 417 -7.84 18.67 7.77
C MET A 417 -6.55 19.10 8.47
N MET A 418 -6.26 18.51 9.61
CA MET A 418 -5.06 18.78 10.39
C MET A 418 -3.82 18.18 9.72
N HIS A 419 -2.67 18.81 9.88
CA HIS A 419 -1.36 18.25 9.54
C HIS A 419 -0.47 18.16 10.78
N HIS A 420 0.04 16.97 11.05
CA HIS A 420 1.02 16.69 12.10
C HIS A 420 2.29 16.11 11.46
N GLU A 421 3.22 16.99 11.03
CA GLU A 421 4.58 16.53 10.72
C GLU A 421 5.33 16.29 12.02
N THR A 422 5.97 15.12 12.15
CA THR A 422 6.70 14.75 13.35
C THR A 422 8.21 14.94 13.24
N SER A 423 8.73 15.16 12.02
CA SER A 423 10.17 15.11 11.70
C SER A 423 10.81 13.81 12.23
N ALA A 424 10.07 12.72 12.10
CA ALA A 424 10.39 11.39 12.62
C ALA A 424 10.67 11.32 14.15
N SER A 425 10.40 12.40 14.91
CA SER A 425 10.49 12.39 16.36
C SER A 425 9.23 11.81 17.00
N VAL A 426 9.13 10.49 16.94
CA VAL A 426 7.98 9.73 17.43
C VAL A 426 7.79 9.90 18.92
N ARG A 427 8.88 9.88 19.69
CA ARG A 427 8.86 10.12 21.12
C ARG A 427 8.26 11.49 21.48
N ASN A 428 8.55 12.52 20.71
CA ASN A 428 7.93 13.84 20.86
C ASN A 428 6.43 13.79 20.52
N TYR A 429 6.07 13.12 19.44
CA TYR A 429 4.68 13.02 19.00
C TYR A 429 3.82 12.31 20.05
N GLU A 430 4.26 11.15 20.55
CA GLU A 430 3.55 10.41 21.60
C GLU A 430 3.32 11.22 22.89
N ARG A 431 4.29 12.04 23.29
CA ARG A 431 4.13 12.92 24.47
C ARG A 431 3.04 13.97 24.30
N HIS A 432 2.78 14.40 23.06
CA HIS A 432 1.83 15.44 22.75
C HIS A 432 0.49 14.92 22.21
N LEU A 433 0.38 13.63 21.90
CA LEU A 433 -0.70 13.06 21.12
C LEU A 433 -2.10 13.33 21.69
N ASP A 434 -2.31 13.10 23.00
CA ASP A 434 -3.58 13.41 23.64
C ASP A 434 -3.93 14.91 23.58
N LYS A 435 -2.96 15.77 23.84
CA LYS A 435 -3.13 17.23 23.77
C LYS A 435 -3.42 17.69 22.34
N ALA A 436 -2.73 17.10 21.37
CA ALA A 436 -2.88 17.41 19.95
C ALA A 436 -4.27 17.00 19.43
N TYR A 437 -4.72 15.78 19.77
CA TYR A 437 -6.05 15.31 19.36
C TYR A 437 -7.19 16.06 20.08
N GLN A 438 -7.01 16.40 21.37
CA GLN A 438 -7.97 17.26 22.06
C GLN A 438 -8.05 18.65 21.42
N PHE A 439 -6.92 19.24 21.07
CA PHE A 439 -6.88 20.50 20.33
C PHE A 439 -7.62 20.43 18.98
N MET A 440 -7.49 19.32 18.26
CA MET A 440 -8.24 19.10 17.03
C MET A 440 -9.74 19.12 17.28
N ILE A 441 -10.23 18.36 18.26
CA ILE A 441 -11.66 18.27 18.59
C ILE A 441 -12.21 19.62 19.05
N ASP A 442 -11.48 20.33 19.90
CA ASP A 442 -11.87 21.66 20.40
C ASP A 442 -12.00 22.70 19.27
N ASN A 443 -11.30 22.50 18.15
CA ASN A 443 -11.33 23.38 16.99
C ASN A 443 -12.10 22.83 15.78
N GLY A 444 -12.75 21.63 15.90
CA GLY A 444 -13.67 21.10 14.89
C GLY A 444 -13.03 20.25 13.79
N TYR A 445 -11.77 19.86 13.91
CA TYR A 445 -11.10 18.89 13.03
C TYR A 445 -11.60 17.46 13.29
N ASN A 446 -11.63 16.63 12.26
CA ASN A 446 -11.98 15.21 12.36
C ASN A 446 -11.08 14.29 11.53
N ALA A 447 -10.04 14.83 10.94
CA ALA A 447 -9.04 14.08 10.19
C ALA A 447 -7.67 14.72 10.34
N VAL A 448 -6.62 13.88 10.34
CA VAL A 448 -5.22 14.29 10.41
C VAL A 448 -4.40 13.60 9.33
N LYS A 449 -3.57 14.36 8.61
CA LYS A 449 -2.43 13.87 7.87
C LYS A 449 -1.24 13.88 8.82
N SER A 450 -0.65 12.71 9.10
CA SER A 450 0.56 12.59 9.91
C SER A 450 1.77 12.26 9.04
N GLY A 451 2.90 12.95 9.26
CA GLY A 451 4.15 12.75 8.54
C GLY A 451 5.29 12.33 9.48
N TYR A 452 6.24 11.56 8.95
CA TYR A 452 7.38 11.03 9.70
C TYR A 452 8.68 11.19 8.88
N VAL A 453 8.87 12.35 8.28
CA VAL A 453 10.03 12.62 7.41
C VAL A 453 11.33 12.59 8.18
N GLY A 454 12.28 11.77 7.74
CA GLY A 454 13.64 11.70 8.29
C GLY A 454 13.94 10.43 9.10
N ASN A 455 15.05 10.47 9.84
CA ASN A 455 15.48 9.33 10.65
C ASN A 455 14.71 9.27 11.97
N ILE A 456 14.27 8.07 12.34
CA ILE A 456 13.47 7.87 13.55
C ILE A 456 14.20 8.29 14.83
N ILE A 457 13.48 8.97 15.71
CA ILE A 457 13.89 9.22 17.10
C ILE A 457 12.90 8.47 18.03
N PRO A 458 13.39 7.47 18.77
CA PRO A 458 14.77 7.22 19.23
C PRO A 458 15.70 6.69 18.12
N ARG A 459 16.95 7.14 18.14
CA ARG A 459 17.95 6.80 17.14
C ARG A 459 18.27 5.31 17.11
N GLY A 460 18.43 4.76 15.91
CA GLY A 460 18.69 3.35 15.66
C GLY A 460 17.43 2.54 15.41
N GLU A 461 16.26 3.08 15.68
CA GLU A 461 15.00 2.51 15.20
C GLU A 461 14.78 2.85 13.72
N HIS A 462 14.04 1.98 13.04
CA HIS A 462 13.69 2.11 11.63
C HIS A 462 12.18 2.26 11.46
N HIS A 463 11.76 2.93 10.38
CA HIS A 463 10.33 3.14 10.06
C HIS A 463 9.53 1.83 10.01
N TYR A 464 10.15 0.71 9.64
CA TYR A 464 9.48 -0.58 9.45
C TYR A 464 9.80 -1.61 10.54
N GLY A 465 10.46 -1.20 11.63
CA GLY A 465 10.69 -2.03 12.82
C GLY A 465 9.43 -2.29 13.63
N GLN A 466 9.46 -3.32 14.51
CA GLN A 466 8.34 -3.66 15.38
C GLN A 466 7.89 -2.47 16.25
N TRP A 467 8.83 -1.70 16.79
CA TRP A 467 8.52 -0.56 17.65
C TRP A 467 7.71 0.52 16.91
N MET A 468 8.09 0.82 15.65
CA MET A 468 7.38 1.80 14.83
C MET A 468 6.02 1.28 14.37
N ASN A 469 5.91 -0.01 14.01
CA ASN A 469 4.62 -0.60 13.65
C ASN A 469 3.62 -0.52 14.82
N ASN A 470 4.10 -0.72 16.05
CA ASN A 470 3.30 -0.54 17.26
C ASN A 470 2.91 0.93 17.46
N HIS A 471 3.82 1.88 17.19
CA HIS A 471 3.51 3.30 17.24
C HIS A 471 2.44 3.72 16.23
N TYR A 472 2.57 3.30 14.97
CA TYR A 472 1.58 3.66 13.93
C TYR A 472 0.18 3.15 14.29
N LEU A 473 0.10 1.92 14.78
CA LEU A 473 -1.17 1.37 15.22
C LEU A 473 -1.71 2.12 16.46
N TYR A 474 -0.87 2.38 17.44
CA TYR A 474 -1.24 3.16 18.64
C TYR A 474 -1.80 4.54 18.27
N ALA A 475 -1.17 5.25 17.34
CA ALA A 475 -1.65 6.56 16.89
C ALA A 475 -3.03 6.47 16.21
N VAL A 476 -3.30 5.41 15.45
CA VAL A 476 -4.60 5.15 14.81
C VAL A 476 -5.68 4.80 15.85
N GLU A 477 -5.37 3.92 16.81
CA GLU A 477 -6.30 3.55 17.90
C GLU A 477 -6.61 4.77 18.77
N LYS A 478 -5.58 5.55 19.11
CA LYS A 478 -5.73 6.79 19.87
C LYS A 478 -6.60 7.82 19.13
N ALA A 479 -6.39 7.98 17.83
CA ALA A 479 -7.22 8.85 17.00
C ALA A 479 -8.71 8.44 17.01
N ALA A 480 -8.99 7.12 17.03
CA ALA A 480 -10.36 6.61 17.09
C ALA A 480 -11.07 6.96 18.40
N GLU A 481 -10.36 7.02 19.54
CA GLU A 481 -10.92 7.49 20.82
C GLU A 481 -11.49 8.91 20.70
N TYR A 482 -10.86 9.74 19.84
CA TYR A 482 -11.28 11.11 19.55
C TYR A 482 -12.15 11.23 18.28
N LYS A 483 -12.53 10.11 17.65
CA LYS A 483 -13.26 10.07 16.37
C LYS A 483 -12.53 10.83 15.24
N ILE A 484 -11.24 10.65 15.14
CA ILE A 484 -10.36 11.24 14.12
C ILE A 484 -9.96 10.16 13.12
N CYS A 485 -10.09 10.48 11.82
CA CYS A 485 -9.55 9.69 10.73
C CYS A 485 -8.07 10.03 10.50
N VAL A 486 -7.26 9.04 10.16
CA VAL A 486 -5.81 9.17 9.96
C VAL A 486 -5.44 8.90 8.51
N ASN A 487 -4.65 9.81 7.92
CA ASN A 487 -3.92 9.66 6.68
C ASN A 487 -2.42 9.64 7.03
N ALA A 488 -1.79 8.46 7.00
CA ALA A 488 -0.42 8.27 7.47
C ALA A 488 0.58 8.33 6.30
N HIS A 489 1.45 9.33 6.28
CA HIS A 489 2.57 9.47 5.33
C HIS A 489 3.87 8.92 5.93
N GLU A 490 4.82 8.49 5.12
CA GLU A 490 6.09 7.82 5.47
C GLU A 490 5.93 6.60 6.41
N ALA A 491 4.72 6.23 6.76
CA ALA A 491 4.43 5.08 7.61
C ALA A 491 4.68 3.75 6.88
N THR A 492 4.56 2.67 7.60
CA THR A 492 4.63 1.33 7.04
C THR A 492 3.58 1.13 5.94
N ARG A 493 3.98 0.46 4.86
CA ARG A 493 3.06 0.06 3.78
C ARG A 493 1.85 -0.70 4.33
N PRO A 494 0.65 -0.54 3.74
CA PRO A 494 -0.55 -1.19 4.21
C PRO A 494 -0.47 -2.72 4.12
N THR A 495 -1.08 -3.36 5.11
CA THR A 495 -1.21 -4.80 5.24
C THR A 495 -2.66 -5.23 5.53
N GLY A 496 -3.63 -4.43 5.08
CA GLY A 496 -5.05 -4.67 5.25
C GLY A 496 -5.62 -4.24 6.60
N LEU A 497 -4.85 -3.57 7.46
CA LEU A 497 -5.28 -3.11 8.80
C LEU A 497 -6.51 -2.20 8.76
N CYS A 498 -6.78 -1.55 7.63
CA CYS A 498 -7.98 -0.72 7.44
C CYS A 498 -9.30 -1.52 7.52
N ARG A 499 -9.30 -2.85 7.42
CA ARG A 499 -10.45 -3.68 7.75
C ARG A 499 -10.77 -3.63 9.24
N THR A 500 -9.76 -3.76 10.08
CA THR A 500 -9.89 -3.78 11.56
C THR A 500 -10.03 -2.37 12.11
N TYR A 501 -9.31 -1.42 11.52
CA TYR A 501 -9.20 -0.02 11.94
C TYR A 501 -9.58 0.92 10.79
N PRO A 502 -10.87 1.03 10.43
CA PRO A 502 -11.30 1.79 9.24
C PRO A 502 -11.11 3.30 9.33
N ASN A 503 -10.73 3.85 10.49
CA ASN A 503 -10.29 5.24 10.61
C ASN A 503 -8.86 5.47 10.08
N LEU A 504 -8.07 4.43 9.80
CA LEU A 504 -6.90 4.49 8.94
C LEU A 504 -7.39 4.60 7.49
N ILE A 505 -7.76 5.83 7.10
CA ILE A 505 -8.47 6.09 5.85
C ILE A 505 -7.54 6.38 4.67
N GLY A 506 -6.32 6.80 4.95
CA GLY A 506 -5.29 7.10 3.95
C GLY A 506 -3.91 6.66 4.42
N ASN A 507 -3.05 6.38 3.45
CA ASN A 507 -1.65 6.08 3.66
C ASN A 507 -0.90 6.35 2.35
N GLU A 508 0.30 6.94 2.42
CA GLU A 508 1.15 7.15 1.25
C GLU A 508 2.05 5.94 0.99
N SER A 509 3.12 5.80 1.77
CA SER A 509 4.09 4.68 1.80
C SER A 509 4.62 4.22 0.44
N ALA A 510 4.73 5.12 -0.53
CA ALA A 510 5.37 4.95 -1.83
C ALA A 510 5.49 6.32 -2.50
N ARG A 511 6.23 6.42 -3.62
CA ARG A 511 6.28 7.67 -4.38
C ARG A 511 4.90 8.11 -4.84
N GLY A 512 4.45 9.27 -4.32
CA GLY A 512 3.26 9.98 -4.77
C GLY A 512 3.60 11.07 -5.79
N THR A 513 2.64 11.97 -5.99
CA THR A 513 2.77 13.10 -6.93
C THR A 513 3.91 14.07 -6.54
N GLU A 514 4.28 14.18 -5.26
CA GLU A 514 5.32 15.11 -4.82
C GLU A 514 6.66 14.89 -5.53
N TYR A 515 7.00 13.62 -5.81
CA TYR A 515 8.23 13.27 -6.50
C TYR A 515 8.29 13.77 -7.94
N GLU A 516 7.17 14.12 -8.55
CA GLU A 516 7.12 14.78 -9.86
C GLU A 516 7.82 16.17 -9.80
N ALA A 517 7.82 16.82 -8.63
CA ALA A 517 8.51 18.10 -8.43
C ALA A 517 10.02 17.94 -8.15
N PHE A 518 10.48 16.77 -7.73
CA PHE A 518 11.89 16.56 -7.34
C PHE A 518 12.71 15.85 -8.44
N ALA A 519 12.38 14.62 -8.76
CA ALA A 519 13.11 13.82 -9.75
C ALA A 519 12.19 13.33 -10.88
N GLY A 520 10.88 13.45 -10.70
CA GLY A 520 9.83 12.91 -11.54
C GLY A 520 9.63 11.39 -11.33
N ASN A 521 8.41 10.93 -11.60
CA ASN A 521 8.09 9.52 -11.67
C ASN A 521 8.15 9.04 -13.11
N LYS A 522 8.55 7.80 -13.34
CA LYS A 522 8.47 7.21 -14.68
C LYS A 522 6.99 7.06 -15.11
N PRO A 523 6.65 7.18 -16.39
CA PRO A 523 5.26 7.07 -16.86
C PRO A 523 4.54 5.79 -16.43
N PHE A 524 5.24 4.65 -16.38
CA PHE A 524 4.69 3.36 -15.96
C PHE A 524 4.47 3.24 -14.43
N HIS A 525 4.95 4.16 -13.62
CA HIS A 525 4.85 4.08 -12.16
C HIS A 525 3.38 3.91 -11.69
N THR A 526 2.46 4.69 -12.23
CA THR A 526 1.04 4.61 -11.87
C THR A 526 0.32 3.36 -12.41
N THR A 527 0.89 2.67 -13.39
CA THR A 527 0.37 1.36 -13.85
C THR A 527 0.90 0.18 -13.03
N LEU A 528 1.91 0.42 -12.17
CA LEU A 528 2.45 -0.57 -11.25
C LEU A 528 1.91 -0.47 -9.81
N LEU A 529 1.68 0.75 -9.31
CA LEU A 529 1.23 0.94 -7.93
C LEU A 529 -0.01 0.12 -7.55
N PRO A 530 -1.04 -0.06 -8.40
CA PRO A 530 -2.17 -0.94 -8.10
C PRO A 530 -1.79 -2.41 -7.91
N PHE A 531 -0.76 -2.90 -8.60
CA PHE A 531 -0.24 -4.28 -8.49
C PHE A 531 0.77 -4.48 -7.36
N THR A 532 1.25 -3.41 -6.77
CA THR A 532 2.29 -3.44 -5.73
C THR A 532 1.78 -2.76 -4.47
N ARG A 533 1.99 -1.46 -4.34
CA ARG A 533 1.68 -0.67 -3.14
C ARG A 533 0.21 -0.80 -2.68
N GLN A 534 -0.76 -0.91 -3.60
CA GLN A 534 -2.18 -0.96 -3.25
C GLN A 534 -2.72 -2.36 -2.91
N ILE A 535 -1.91 -3.41 -3.01
CA ILE A 535 -2.32 -4.78 -2.61
C ILE A 535 -2.72 -4.85 -1.13
N GLY A 536 -2.08 -4.05 -0.28
CA GLY A 536 -2.37 -4.00 1.16
C GLY A 536 -3.44 -2.99 1.57
N GLY A 537 -3.80 -2.05 0.68
CA GLY A 537 -4.77 -1.01 0.98
C GLY A 537 -4.64 0.25 0.13
N PRO A 538 -5.53 1.23 0.32
CA PRO A 538 -5.60 2.45 -0.46
C PRO A 538 -4.33 3.30 -0.36
N MET A 539 -4.12 4.19 -1.34
CA MET A 539 -2.99 5.11 -1.37
C MET A 539 -3.44 6.56 -1.52
N ASP A 540 -2.91 7.43 -0.67
CA ASP A 540 -2.99 8.88 -0.87
C ASP A 540 -1.94 9.30 -1.90
N TYR A 541 -2.25 9.08 -3.19
CA TYR A 541 -1.34 9.38 -4.31
C TYR A 541 -1.26 10.86 -4.63
N THR A 542 -2.25 11.66 -4.22
CA THR A 542 -2.39 13.09 -4.49
C THR A 542 -2.47 13.44 -6.00
N PRO A 543 -3.45 12.89 -6.75
CA PRO A 543 -3.61 13.13 -8.17
C PRO A 543 -4.21 14.50 -8.49
N GLY A 544 -4.31 14.82 -9.78
CA GLY A 544 -5.09 15.95 -10.27
C GLY A 544 -4.25 17.17 -10.67
N ILE A 545 -2.96 17.01 -10.91
CA ILE A 545 -2.12 18.11 -11.40
C ILE A 545 -2.43 18.40 -12.87
N PHE A 546 -2.99 19.57 -13.14
CA PHE A 546 -3.29 20.04 -14.49
C PHE A 546 -2.16 20.89 -15.06
N ASP A 547 -1.47 21.64 -14.21
CA ASP A 547 -0.29 22.43 -14.60
C ASP A 547 0.96 21.56 -14.54
N THR A 548 1.11 20.67 -15.53
CA THR A 548 2.15 19.63 -15.54
C THR A 548 3.56 20.18 -15.75
N LYS A 549 3.74 21.41 -16.25
CA LYS A 549 5.05 22.03 -16.46
C LYS A 549 5.45 22.84 -15.24
N LEU A 550 6.45 22.39 -14.53
CA LEU A 550 6.92 23.00 -13.29
C LEU A 550 8.10 23.97 -13.55
N SER A 551 8.01 24.79 -14.60
CA SER A 551 9.07 25.68 -15.06
C SER A 551 9.47 26.79 -14.07
N PHE A 552 8.68 26.98 -13.01
CA PHE A 552 8.97 27.90 -11.92
C PHE A 552 9.90 27.28 -10.85
N LEU A 553 10.13 25.98 -10.90
CA LEU A 553 11.13 25.33 -10.07
C LEU A 553 12.52 25.59 -10.66
N SER A 554 13.36 26.28 -9.90
CA SER A 554 14.75 26.61 -10.11
C SER A 554 15.45 25.92 -11.29
N GLY A 555 15.29 26.42 -12.49
CA GLY A 555 16.12 26.09 -13.64
C GLY A 555 16.08 24.66 -14.15
N ASP A 556 15.41 23.77 -13.48
CA ASP A 556 15.31 22.38 -13.86
C ASP A 556 14.01 22.04 -14.59
N HIS A 557 14.14 21.12 -15.51
CA HIS A 557 13.10 20.68 -16.40
C HIS A 557 12.10 19.70 -15.74
N SER A 558 11.84 19.86 -14.43
CA SER A 558 10.86 19.06 -13.72
C SER A 558 9.47 19.28 -14.30
N PHE A 559 8.77 18.18 -14.51
CA PHE A 559 7.38 18.18 -14.98
C PHE A 559 6.69 16.89 -14.60
N VAL A 560 5.39 16.96 -14.43
CA VAL A 560 4.55 15.79 -14.20
C VAL A 560 4.44 15.01 -15.50
N ARG A 561 4.96 13.78 -15.52
CA ARG A 561 5.10 12.97 -16.75
C ARG A 561 3.83 12.26 -17.15
N THR A 562 2.72 13.00 -17.18
CA THR A 562 1.40 12.51 -17.60
C THR A 562 0.70 13.51 -18.48
N THR A 563 -0.34 13.06 -19.20
CA THR A 563 -1.32 13.97 -19.78
C THR A 563 -2.34 14.40 -18.72
N LEU A 564 -3.08 15.48 -18.98
CA LEU A 564 -4.20 15.92 -18.14
C LEU A 564 -5.29 14.83 -18.05
N ALA A 565 -5.59 14.15 -19.15
CA ALA A 565 -6.59 13.08 -19.16
C ALA A 565 -6.16 11.88 -18.28
N LYS A 566 -4.86 11.57 -18.21
CA LYS A 566 -4.35 10.57 -17.26
C LYS A 566 -4.55 11.03 -15.81
N GLN A 567 -4.32 12.30 -15.48
CA GLN A 567 -4.56 12.84 -14.14
C GLN A 567 -6.04 12.67 -13.71
N LEU A 568 -6.99 12.83 -14.62
CA LEU A 568 -8.40 12.53 -14.34
C LEU A 568 -8.63 11.03 -14.10
N ALA A 569 -8.02 10.17 -14.91
CA ALA A 569 -8.17 8.72 -14.81
C ALA A 569 -7.64 8.16 -13.48
N LEU A 570 -6.61 8.80 -12.88
CA LEU A 570 -6.02 8.38 -11.61
C LEU A 570 -7.02 8.37 -10.45
N TYR A 571 -8.07 9.20 -10.48
CA TYR A 571 -9.15 9.16 -9.47
C TYR A 571 -9.93 7.85 -9.45
N VAL A 572 -9.84 7.06 -10.53
CA VAL A 572 -10.51 5.76 -10.64
C VAL A 572 -9.52 4.61 -10.54
N THR A 573 -8.33 4.73 -11.14
CA THR A 573 -7.32 3.67 -11.19
C THR A 573 -6.51 3.57 -9.89
N MET A 574 -6.26 4.70 -9.20
CA MET A 574 -5.58 4.77 -7.91
C MET A 574 -6.63 4.86 -6.80
N TYR A 575 -7.04 3.69 -6.28
CA TYR A 575 -8.08 3.65 -5.26
C TYR A 575 -7.63 4.33 -3.96
N SER A 576 -8.46 5.26 -3.50
CA SER A 576 -8.39 5.84 -2.15
C SER A 576 -9.77 6.34 -1.72
N PRO A 577 -10.20 6.11 -0.47
CA PRO A 577 -11.38 6.77 0.10
C PRO A 577 -11.09 8.22 0.49
N LEU A 578 -9.83 8.64 0.40
CA LEU A 578 -9.36 9.98 0.65
C LEU A 578 -8.65 10.48 -0.61
N GLN A 579 -9.34 11.27 -1.45
CA GLN A 579 -8.81 11.72 -2.75
C GLN A 579 -8.55 13.23 -2.75
N MET A 580 -7.32 13.60 -3.06
CA MET A 580 -6.90 15.00 -3.18
C MET A 580 -7.12 15.55 -4.59
N ALA A 581 -7.58 16.79 -4.69
CA ALA A 581 -7.34 17.64 -5.84
C ALA A 581 -6.07 18.45 -5.56
N ALA A 582 -4.93 17.97 -6.05
CA ALA A 582 -3.61 18.38 -5.54
C ALA A 582 -3.07 19.68 -6.11
N ASP A 583 -3.59 20.14 -7.27
CA ASP A 583 -3.14 21.37 -7.93
C ASP A 583 -3.72 22.64 -7.30
N PHE A 584 -3.24 23.77 -7.76
CA PHE A 584 -3.72 25.09 -7.32
C PHE A 584 -5.15 25.37 -7.81
N PRO A 585 -5.96 26.13 -7.06
CA PRO A 585 -7.26 26.58 -7.54
C PRO A 585 -7.22 27.22 -8.93
N GLU A 586 -6.24 28.09 -9.20
CA GLU A 586 -6.08 28.75 -10.49
C GLU A 586 -5.74 27.82 -11.66
N SER A 587 -5.16 26.64 -11.40
CA SER A 587 -4.92 25.62 -12.44
C SER A 587 -6.23 24.98 -12.86
N TYR A 588 -7.13 24.71 -11.92
CA TYR A 588 -8.45 24.17 -12.19
C TYR A 588 -9.38 25.21 -12.88
N GLU A 589 -9.31 26.49 -12.45
CA GLU A 589 -10.07 27.58 -13.04
C GLU A 589 -9.81 27.76 -14.54
N ARG A 590 -8.61 27.39 -15.02
CA ARG A 590 -8.28 27.40 -16.47
C ARG A 590 -8.89 26.22 -17.25
N HIS A 591 -9.35 25.18 -16.59
CA HIS A 591 -9.81 23.91 -17.19
C HIS A 591 -11.07 23.39 -16.48
N MET A 592 -12.04 24.26 -16.25
CA MET A 592 -13.27 23.95 -15.47
C MET A 592 -14.12 22.84 -16.10
N ASP A 593 -14.06 22.68 -17.42
CA ASP A 593 -14.73 21.60 -18.15
C ASP A 593 -14.12 20.22 -17.86
N ALA A 594 -12.78 20.12 -17.77
CA ALA A 594 -12.09 18.91 -17.35
C ALA A 594 -12.21 18.68 -15.83
N PHE A 595 -12.11 19.74 -15.04
CA PHE A 595 -12.26 19.70 -13.58
C PHE A 595 -13.62 19.17 -13.13
N GLN A 596 -14.65 19.28 -13.99
CA GLN A 596 -15.98 18.71 -13.73
C GLN A 596 -15.90 17.21 -13.40
N PHE A 597 -14.99 16.44 -14.01
CA PHE A 597 -14.82 15.03 -13.65
C PHE A 597 -14.39 14.84 -12.19
N ILE A 598 -13.41 15.63 -11.71
CA ILE A 598 -12.93 15.55 -10.32
C ILE A 598 -14.06 15.90 -9.33
N LYS A 599 -14.92 16.85 -9.70
CA LYS A 599 -16.09 17.21 -8.89
C LYS A 599 -17.13 16.08 -8.79
N GLU A 600 -17.33 15.33 -9.89
CA GLU A 600 -18.36 14.29 -10.00
C GLU A 600 -17.91 12.92 -9.46
N VAL A 601 -16.63 12.56 -9.65
CA VAL A 601 -16.14 11.22 -9.33
C VAL A 601 -16.33 10.87 -7.87
N ALA A 602 -16.81 9.66 -7.60
CA ALA A 602 -16.98 9.14 -6.25
C ALA A 602 -15.63 8.69 -5.65
N VAL A 603 -15.60 8.49 -4.35
CA VAL A 603 -14.44 8.00 -3.57
C VAL A 603 -14.75 6.74 -2.76
N ASP A 604 -16.01 6.26 -2.81
CA ASP A 604 -16.45 5.02 -2.16
C ASP A 604 -17.36 4.24 -3.13
N TRP A 605 -17.21 2.91 -3.17
CA TRP A 605 -17.69 2.12 -4.29
C TRP A 605 -18.50 0.89 -3.86
N ASP A 606 -19.56 0.59 -4.61
CA ASP A 606 -20.36 -0.63 -4.47
C ASP A 606 -19.86 -1.78 -5.33
N ASP A 607 -19.15 -1.50 -6.43
CA ASP A 607 -18.58 -2.51 -7.32
C ASP A 607 -17.36 -1.97 -8.09
N SER A 608 -16.45 -2.86 -8.44
CA SER A 608 -15.27 -2.58 -9.26
C SER A 608 -15.04 -3.70 -10.27
N LYS A 609 -14.90 -3.32 -11.56
CA LYS A 609 -14.64 -4.24 -12.67
C LYS A 609 -13.32 -3.84 -13.33
N TYR A 610 -12.31 -4.67 -13.20
CA TYR A 610 -11.06 -4.50 -13.92
C TYR A 610 -11.25 -5.02 -15.34
N LEU A 611 -11.28 -4.11 -16.32
CA LEU A 611 -11.63 -4.41 -17.71
C LEU A 611 -10.43 -4.86 -18.51
N GLU A 612 -9.29 -4.18 -18.32
CA GLU A 612 -8.01 -4.49 -18.93
C GLU A 612 -6.90 -4.21 -17.93
N ALA A 613 -5.89 -5.07 -17.86
CA ALA A 613 -4.75 -4.84 -16.98
C ALA A 613 -3.50 -5.61 -17.42
N GLU A 614 -2.35 -4.95 -17.35
CA GLU A 614 -1.03 -5.55 -17.47
C GLU A 614 -0.06 -4.76 -16.59
N PRO A 615 0.66 -5.38 -15.65
CA PRO A 615 1.59 -4.68 -14.76
C PRO A 615 2.65 -3.90 -15.54
N GLY A 616 2.79 -2.62 -15.23
CA GLY A 616 3.74 -1.73 -15.89
C GLY A 616 3.25 -1.11 -17.20
N ASP A 617 2.27 -1.72 -17.88
CA ASP A 617 1.82 -1.26 -19.19
C ASP A 617 0.54 -0.43 -19.10
N TYR A 618 -0.54 -1.01 -18.57
CA TYR A 618 -1.86 -0.36 -18.57
C TYR A 618 -2.84 -0.92 -17.55
N ILE A 619 -3.83 -0.09 -17.23
CA ILE A 619 -5.02 -0.48 -16.44
C ILE A 619 -6.24 0.26 -16.99
N THR A 620 -7.37 -0.47 -17.13
CA THR A 620 -8.70 0.09 -17.36
C THR A 620 -9.65 -0.52 -16.32
N VAL A 621 -10.28 0.32 -15.49
CA VAL A 621 -11.20 -0.11 -14.43
C VAL A 621 -12.48 0.70 -14.46
N ALA A 622 -13.62 0.05 -14.23
CA ALA A 622 -14.93 0.66 -14.00
C ALA A 622 -15.35 0.46 -12.56
N ARG A 623 -15.83 1.52 -11.91
CA ARG A 623 -16.27 1.49 -10.50
C ARG A 623 -17.67 2.08 -10.37
N LYS A 624 -18.54 1.39 -9.62
CA LYS A 624 -19.91 1.83 -9.30
C LYS A 624 -19.89 2.67 -8.03
N ALA A 625 -20.37 3.91 -8.12
CA ALA A 625 -20.44 4.78 -6.96
C ALA A 625 -21.43 4.24 -5.91
N LYS A 626 -21.03 4.24 -4.65
CA LYS A 626 -21.80 3.68 -3.53
C LYS A 626 -23.17 4.30 -3.42
N GLY A 627 -24.19 3.44 -3.31
CA GLY A 627 -25.58 3.86 -3.15
C GLY A 627 -26.25 4.45 -4.39
N THR A 628 -25.63 4.35 -5.55
CA THR A 628 -26.15 4.87 -6.84
C THR A 628 -26.03 3.83 -7.95
N ASP A 629 -26.59 4.14 -9.13
CA ASP A 629 -26.35 3.37 -10.36
C ASP A 629 -25.32 4.03 -11.29
N ASN A 630 -24.64 5.07 -10.81
CA ASN A 630 -23.61 5.76 -11.57
C ASN A 630 -22.30 4.99 -11.56
N TRP A 631 -21.61 5.00 -12.69
CA TRP A 631 -20.30 4.39 -12.86
C TRP A 631 -19.25 5.39 -13.33
N PHE A 632 -18.02 5.12 -12.96
CA PHE A 632 -16.87 5.88 -13.41
C PHE A 632 -15.82 4.92 -13.96
N VAL A 633 -15.26 5.23 -15.13
CA VAL A 633 -14.22 4.43 -15.77
C VAL A 633 -12.95 5.25 -15.86
N GLY A 634 -11.83 4.66 -15.47
CA GLY A 634 -10.49 5.22 -15.67
C GLY A 634 -9.64 4.27 -16.49
N GLY A 635 -8.91 4.78 -17.47
CA GLY A 635 -7.93 4.03 -18.24
C GLY A 635 -6.63 4.80 -18.34
N ILE A 636 -5.50 4.14 -18.07
CA ILE A 636 -4.15 4.72 -18.10
C ILE A 636 -3.18 3.80 -18.85
N THR A 637 -2.13 4.40 -19.42
CA THR A 637 -1.02 3.69 -20.05
C THR A 637 0.33 4.21 -19.60
N ASP A 638 1.36 3.45 -19.87
CA ASP A 638 2.77 3.77 -19.68
C ASP A 638 3.27 4.81 -20.71
N GLU A 639 4.58 4.83 -20.99
CA GLU A 639 5.19 5.69 -22.01
C GLU A 639 4.83 5.33 -23.45
N ASN A 640 4.10 4.23 -23.66
CA ASN A 640 3.67 3.76 -24.96
C ASN A 640 2.20 4.12 -25.23
N PRO A 641 1.86 4.66 -26.43
CA PRO A 641 0.48 4.92 -26.78
C PRO A 641 -0.26 3.60 -27.05
N ARG A 642 -1.55 3.56 -26.71
CA ARG A 642 -2.39 2.38 -26.98
C ARG A 642 -3.82 2.74 -27.30
N THR A 643 -4.61 1.73 -27.64
CA THR A 643 -6.07 1.82 -27.71
C THR A 643 -6.67 0.89 -26.66
N SER A 644 -7.47 1.45 -25.74
CA SER A 644 -8.31 0.68 -24.82
C SER A 644 -9.65 0.39 -25.46
N ALA A 645 -10.13 -0.85 -25.36
CA ALA A 645 -11.39 -1.27 -25.96
C ALA A 645 -12.16 -2.19 -25.01
N PHE A 646 -13.33 -1.76 -24.58
CA PHE A 646 -14.13 -2.47 -23.57
C PHE A 646 -15.63 -2.36 -23.85
N THR A 647 -16.40 -3.29 -23.25
CA THR A 647 -17.87 -3.30 -23.27
C THR A 647 -18.42 -2.59 -22.04
N LEU A 648 -19.64 -2.06 -22.14
CA LEU A 648 -20.37 -1.47 -21.02
C LEU A 648 -21.39 -2.46 -20.41
N ASP A 649 -21.16 -3.74 -20.54
CA ASP A 649 -22.06 -4.82 -20.08
C ASP A 649 -22.24 -4.86 -18.54
N PHE A 650 -21.41 -4.15 -17.80
CA PHE A 650 -21.57 -3.93 -16.36
C PHE A 650 -22.69 -2.92 -16.02
N LEU A 651 -23.20 -2.16 -16.97
CA LEU A 651 -24.33 -1.25 -16.77
C LEU A 651 -25.65 -2.01 -16.62
N GLU A 652 -26.58 -1.46 -15.83
CA GLU A 652 -27.89 -2.07 -15.58
C GLU A 652 -28.70 -2.24 -16.88
N PRO A 653 -29.15 -3.48 -17.21
CA PRO A 653 -29.96 -3.72 -18.40
C PRO A 653 -31.25 -2.90 -18.39
N GLY A 654 -31.57 -2.27 -19.53
CA GLY A 654 -32.80 -1.46 -19.70
C GLY A 654 -32.65 0.00 -19.28
N LYS A 655 -31.58 0.39 -18.61
CA LYS A 655 -31.28 1.79 -18.29
C LYS A 655 -30.43 2.44 -19.40
N GLN A 656 -30.54 3.75 -19.47
CA GLN A 656 -29.69 4.60 -20.32
C GLN A 656 -28.86 5.53 -19.43
N TYR A 657 -27.62 5.77 -19.84
CA TYR A 657 -26.68 6.62 -19.11
C TYR A 657 -26.15 7.72 -20.01
N VAL A 658 -25.90 8.87 -19.43
CA VAL A 658 -25.10 9.91 -20.06
C VAL A 658 -23.64 9.58 -19.84
N ALA A 659 -22.95 9.17 -20.90
CA ALA A 659 -21.51 9.01 -20.89
C ALA A 659 -20.84 10.35 -21.21
N THR A 660 -19.98 10.84 -20.32
CA THR A 660 -19.07 11.95 -20.60
C THR A 660 -17.63 11.43 -20.57
N LEU A 661 -17.03 11.34 -21.73
CA LEU A 661 -15.65 10.91 -21.93
C LEU A 661 -14.72 12.12 -21.91
N TYR A 662 -13.70 12.07 -21.08
CA TYR A 662 -12.55 12.95 -21.02
C TYR A 662 -11.33 12.15 -21.48
N ALA A 663 -10.78 12.43 -22.63
CA ALA A 663 -9.70 11.64 -23.21
C ALA A 663 -8.58 12.53 -23.76
N ASP A 664 -7.43 11.94 -23.99
CA ASP A 664 -6.32 12.59 -24.68
C ASP A 664 -6.78 13.21 -25.99
N GLY A 665 -6.33 14.41 -26.28
CA GLY A 665 -6.51 15.07 -27.56
C GLY A 665 -5.71 14.38 -28.66
N LYS A 666 -5.99 14.73 -29.91
CA LYS A 666 -5.36 14.11 -31.09
C LYS A 666 -3.83 14.26 -31.11
N ASP A 667 -3.33 15.35 -30.55
CA ASP A 667 -1.92 15.74 -30.48
C ASP A 667 -1.37 15.71 -29.04
N ALA A 668 -2.06 15.02 -28.14
CA ALA A 668 -1.62 14.85 -26.77
C ALA A 668 -0.31 14.06 -26.68
N ASP A 669 0.59 14.52 -25.84
CA ASP A 669 1.87 13.87 -25.50
C ASP A 669 2.37 14.45 -24.19
N PHE A 670 2.76 13.61 -23.24
CA PHE A 670 3.12 14.06 -21.90
C PHE A 670 4.33 15.01 -21.84
N GLU A 671 5.22 14.95 -22.83
CA GLU A 671 6.37 15.87 -22.93
C GLU A 671 6.05 17.15 -23.71
N LYS A 672 5.34 17.03 -24.82
CA LYS A 672 5.16 18.10 -25.80
C LYS A 672 3.86 18.87 -25.60
N ASN A 673 2.75 18.16 -25.37
CA ASN A 673 1.42 18.75 -25.27
C ASN A 673 0.54 18.03 -24.23
N PRO A 674 0.90 18.06 -22.94
CA PRO A 674 0.22 17.29 -21.89
C PRO A 674 -1.22 17.74 -21.62
N THR A 675 -1.56 18.99 -21.92
CA THR A 675 -2.89 19.57 -21.66
C THR A 675 -3.84 19.47 -22.85
N SER A 676 -3.45 18.76 -23.93
CA SER A 676 -4.35 18.48 -25.04
C SER A 676 -5.34 17.38 -24.66
N TYR A 677 -6.60 17.73 -24.54
CA TYR A 677 -7.68 16.78 -24.23
C TYR A 677 -8.92 17.07 -25.07
N GLN A 678 -9.86 16.13 -25.09
CA GLN A 678 -11.16 16.26 -25.72
C GLN A 678 -12.26 15.74 -24.80
N ILE A 679 -13.43 16.36 -24.87
CA ILE A 679 -14.62 15.93 -24.14
C ILE A 679 -15.70 15.52 -25.14
N LYS A 680 -16.26 14.31 -24.96
CA LYS A 680 -17.35 13.79 -25.79
C LYS A 680 -18.49 13.31 -24.90
N LYS A 681 -19.72 13.67 -25.25
CA LYS A 681 -20.92 13.31 -24.50
C LYS A 681 -21.93 12.57 -25.37
N GLY A 682 -22.57 11.53 -24.83
CA GLY A 682 -23.59 10.77 -25.55
C GLY A 682 -24.34 9.78 -24.67
N LEU A 683 -25.51 9.33 -25.13
CA LEU A 683 -26.31 8.31 -24.45
C LEU A 683 -25.79 6.92 -24.77
N VAL A 684 -25.59 6.11 -23.74
CA VAL A 684 -25.14 4.72 -23.81
C VAL A 684 -26.06 3.78 -23.01
N THR A 685 -25.95 2.50 -23.30
CA THR A 685 -26.58 1.38 -22.59
C THR A 685 -25.55 0.29 -22.34
N ASN A 686 -25.94 -0.76 -21.65
CA ASN A 686 -25.10 -1.96 -21.45
C ASN A 686 -24.71 -2.71 -22.75
N LYS A 687 -25.25 -2.32 -23.90
CA LYS A 687 -24.94 -2.92 -25.21
C LYS A 687 -23.84 -2.17 -25.97
N ASN A 688 -23.44 -1.01 -25.48
CA ASN A 688 -22.42 -0.21 -26.11
C ASN A 688 -21.00 -0.75 -25.85
N LYS A 689 -20.12 -0.44 -26.79
CA LYS A 689 -18.67 -0.62 -26.67
C LYS A 689 -18.00 0.74 -26.75
N MET A 690 -16.90 0.88 -26.05
CA MET A 690 -16.04 2.04 -26.14
C MET A 690 -14.67 1.65 -26.68
N SER A 691 -14.10 2.52 -27.50
CA SER A 691 -12.72 2.41 -27.98
C SER A 691 -12.08 3.79 -27.88
N VAL A 692 -11.05 3.90 -27.07
CA VAL A 692 -10.39 5.17 -26.72
C VAL A 692 -8.90 5.05 -27.01
N LYS A 693 -8.35 6.03 -27.72
CA LYS A 693 -6.90 6.14 -27.94
C LYS A 693 -6.27 6.90 -26.78
N LEU A 694 -5.21 6.34 -26.21
CA LEU A 694 -4.38 6.94 -25.19
C LEU A 694 -3.05 7.37 -25.84
N ALA A 695 -2.62 8.57 -25.53
CA ALA A 695 -1.30 9.09 -25.90
C ALA A 695 -0.19 8.41 -25.07
N ARG A 696 1.05 8.75 -25.35
CA ARG A 696 2.19 8.39 -24.48
C ARG A 696 1.95 8.95 -23.08
N SER A 697 2.07 8.12 -22.05
CA SER A 697 1.72 8.43 -20.65
C SER A 697 0.34 9.10 -20.52
N GLY A 698 -0.56 8.66 -21.36
CA GLY A 698 -1.90 9.21 -21.50
C GLY A 698 -2.95 8.43 -20.73
N GLY A 699 -4.19 8.90 -20.87
CA GLY A 699 -5.32 8.28 -20.21
C GLY A 699 -6.67 8.78 -20.71
N PHE A 700 -7.71 8.25 -20.09
CA PHE A 700 -9.07 8.74 -20.21
C PHE A 700 -9.86 8.49 -18.94
N ALA A 701 -10.87 9.33 -18.74
CA ALA A 701 -11.86 9.15 -17.69
C ALA A 701 -13.27 9.23 -18.28
N VAL A 702 -14.21 8.45 -17.77
CA VAL A 702 -15.61 8.47 -18.20
C VAL A 702 -16.52 8.55 -16.98
N SER A 703 -17.42 9.52 -16.94
CA SER A 703 -18.59 9.46 -16.04
C SER A 703 -19.77 8.85 -16.80
N LEU A 704 -20.46 7.91 -16.16
CA LEU A 704 -21.63 7.21 -16.67
C LEU A 704 -22.78 7.46 -15.68
N ILE A 705 -23.50 8.53 -15.88
CA ILE A 705 -24.57 9.00 -14.97
C ILE A 705 -25.92 8.56 -15.52
N GLU A 706 -26.80 8.00 -14.69
CA GLU A 706 -28.14 7.58 -15.10
C GLU A 706 -28.89 8.78 -15.74
N ALA A 707 -29.39 8.55 -16.99
CA ALA A 707 -29.98 9.62 -17.79
C ALA A 707 -31.33 10.06 -17.25
N THR A 708 -31.52 11.35 -17.07
CA THR A 708 -32.81 11.96 -16.74
C THR A 708 -33.73 12.02 -17.97
N PRO A 709 -35.06 12.19 -17.78
CA PRO A 709 -35.97 12.42 -18.92
C PRO A 709 -35.61 13.63 -19.80
N ALA A 710 -34.92 14.63 -19.25
CA ALA A 710 -34.41 15.77 -20.00
C ALA A 710 -33.20 15.38 -20.87
N ASP A 711 -32.30 14.59 -20.34
CA ASP A 711 -31.12 14.08 -21.05
C ASP A 711 -31.53 13.23 -22.25
N LEU A 712 -32.52 12.36 -22.08
CA LEU A 712 -33.03 11.51 -23.14
C LEU A 712 -33.60 12.30 -24.35
N LYS A 713 -34.03 13.55 -24.14
CA LYS A 713 -34.55 14.43 -25.19
C LYS A 713 -33.45 15.26 -25.88
N THR A 714 -32.39 15.56 -25.13
CA THR A 714 -31.41 16.57 -25.58
C THR A 714 -30.07 15.97 -26.00
N ILE A 715 -29.69 14.82 -25.44
CA ILE A 715 -28.39 14.19 -25.69
C ILE A 715 -28.52 13.14 -26.80
N ARG A 716 -27.62 13.18 -27.75
CA ARG A 716 -27.58 12.21 -28.87
C ARG A 716 -27.01 10.86 -28.37
N LYS A 717 -27.42 9.79 -29.07
CA LYS A 717 -26.83 8.47 -28.86
C LYS A 717 -25.33 8.50 -29.15
N TRP A 718 -24.58 7.77 -28.37
CA TRP A 718 -23.15 7.53 -28.55
C TRP A 718 -22.91 6.89 -29.94
N LYS A 719 -21.96 7.45 -30.69
CA LYS A 719 -21.55 6.94 -32.00
C LYS A 719 -20.14 6.35 -31.91
#